data_d54f923ffa036121e2d2d56a49a87bfb
#
_entry.id   d54f923ffa036121e2d2d56a49a87bfb
#
_cell.length_a   1.000
_cell.length_b   1.000
_cell.length_c   1.000
_cell.angle_alpha   90.00
_cell.angle_beta   90.00
_cell.angle_gamma   90.00
#
_symmetry.space_group_name_H-M   'P 1'
#
loop_
_entity.id
_entity.type
_entity.pdbx_description
1 polymer ?
#
loop_
_entity_poly.entity_id
_entity_poly.type
_entity_poly.pdbx_seq_one_letter_code
_entity_poly.pdbx_strand_id
1 'polypeptide(L)'
;MFAGAAFTDSADIKVDTEVVDTLVSLGVVNGYDDGSFKPNGTVTRAEMAKMIYVLRTGNSDASAYNDDKTSFTDIGSHWARGYIKYCQSLGIIAGKSNTKFVPNEKVSAQEAAKMLLVTLGYNAQKAGLVGTGWASKTNALADEAGLLEDVNTSFTAACPRQYAAQLIYNAIDAKTVVLRDGEYTDQTAMGVDNKTVGEKYMGLKKTVGTLETFAKTSGKDTYELTISNVNTTDSTDGDKAVKSFTKVKKDYSSLKYNTVKVLYKAKDDVYGVFATDDNTVQNGVLADLKMDGKKVKLDGTKYDLAKTSSVYVDGDVQYVASDDTKGNLTFTSDSTKALKVNKEAREATIAEWVTANAKGNASVEKGSTVKLSATDGSSNYSVLEVTTYAVKKVTFVGSDYVTAGTKYEDDEYNLDSNIKKDDYAVISSKGNYADGKGVVAKATTVEGKITSTKTTNDNGTMKINKVAIDGNWYETNANKTGSSALKLGNKVKLVLVNGFIYEVDNITAGTTDVALVVELGKSNTVGSKYYQARLILADGTDKVVDVEKKDGNDHDLVPTGKTFADFKDTLASYDVSKDVYTLTMINGDTAKADLAGYENFYSTTGATVDGSIRNTTGNFSNGTANVATSVSRAYFYDTATVFVKYKTDEYKVVSGKSVKGWDSTTVSGVSTTGTSHTVVRLLTEADKNSQYVGAAFVDLGSKNNTPGGSDKTYAVALDSSYTDKVDGTTYTMVKAWNGTEEKTYKYEGTKDISAGQIFEYSADGEDTVDITVYTSQDTQVKTYDEGSGEIDFADAITNAESDKSNLKIDSKDTVVLYVDSKAGKGETDGEIQLAPKFNGDSTNTDKNVSVYIESGDKQITVIVVDVKNKIDW
;
A
#
# COMPACT_ATOMS: atom_id res chain seq x y z
N MET A 1 -13.44 -5.02 2.90
CA MET A 1 -13.95 -5.69 1.69
C MET A 1 -14.97 -6.72 2.17
N PHE A 2 -16.22 -6.57 1.80
CA PHE A 2 -17.28 -7.49 2.21
C PHE A 2 -17.19 -8.74 1.33
N ALA A 3 -17.24 -9.92 1.96
CA ALA A 3 -17.23 -11.21 1.26
C ALA A 3 -18.59 -11.48 0.62
N GLY A 4 -18.94 -10.72 -0.41
CA GLY A 4 -20.06 -10.99 -1.30
C GLY A 4 -19.69 -12.04 -2.33
N ALA A 5 -20.67 -12.64 -3.01
CA ALA A 5 -20.40 -13.43 -4.21
C ALA A 5 -19.61 -12.54 -5.17
N ALA A 6 -18.37 -12.93 -5.44
CA ALA A 6 -17.48 -12.13 -6.29
C ALA A 6 -17.93 -12.29 -7.75
N PHE A 7 -18.90 -11.51 -8.18
CA PHE A 7 -19.27 -11.41 -9.59
C PHE A 7 -18.20 -10.66 -10.36
N THR A 8 -17.92 -11.11 -11.56
CA THR A 8 -16.89 -10.49 -12.44
C THR A 8 -17.21 -9.03 -12.77
N ASP A 9 -18.47 -8.61 -12.64
CA ASP A 9 -18.99 -7.26 -12.88
C ASP A 9 -19.49 -6.57 -11.61
N SER A 10 -18.94 -6.92 -10.44
CA SER A 10 -19.32 -6.36 -9.14
C SER A 10 -19.19 -4.83 -9.07
N ALA A 11 -18.24 -4.23 -9.79
CA ALA A 11 -18.05 -2.77 -9.86
C ALA A 11 -19.25 -2.03 -10.49
N ASP A 12 -20.05 -2.70 -11.31
CA ASP A 12 -21.25 -2.15 -11.98
C ASP A 12 -22.51 -2.24 -11.11
N ILE A 13 -22.48 -2.97 -10.00
CA ILE A 13 -23.60 -3.11 -9.06
C ILE A 13 -23.70 -1.82 -8.23
N LYS A 14 -24.87 -1.16 -8.28
CA LYS A 14 -25.15 0.10 -7.58
C LYS A 14 -26.07 -0.06 -6.36
N VAL A 15 -26.73 -1.20 -6.23
CA VAL A 15 -27.47 -1.55 -5.02
C VAL A 15 -26.52 -2.09 -3.97
N ASP A 16 -26.92 -2.07 -2.70
CA ASP A 16 -26.10 -2.62 -1.63
C ASP A 16 -25.73 -4.09 -1.88
N THR A 17 -24.54 -4.49 -1.51
CA THR A 17 -24.06 -5.87 -1.63
C THR A 17 -24.95 -6.86 -0.86
N GLU A 18 -25.53 -6.44 0.25
CA GLU A 18 -26.49 -7.20 1.03
C GLU A 18 -27.68 -7.67 0.20
N VAL A 19 -28.19 -6.81 -0.67
CA VAL A 19 -29.33 -7.12 -1.57
C VAL A 19 -29.02 -8.32 -2.45
N VAL A 20 -27.89 -8.25 -3.14
CA VAL A 20 -27.49 -9.31 -4.08
C VAL A 20 -27.13 -10.59 -3.33
N ASP A 21 -26.34 -10.49 -2.27
CA ASP A 21 -25.90 -11.63 -1.47
C ASP A 21 -27.04 -12.39 -0.82
N THR A 22 -28.01 -11.68 -0.25
CA THR A 22 -29.21 -12.27 0.33
C THR A 22 -29.99 -13.04 -0.72
N LEU A 23 -30.28 -12.43 -1.86
CA LEU A 23 -31.11 -13.05 -2.90
C LEU A 23 -30.40 -14.24 -3.59
N VAL A 24 -29.07 -14.18 -3.73
CA VAL A 24 -28.28 -15.31 -4.22
C VAL A 24 -28.31 -16.46 -3.21
N SER A 25 -28.11 -16.17 -1.92
CA SER A 25 -28.14 -17.17 -0.86
C SER A 25 -29.50 -17.84 -0.70
N LEU A 26 -30.58 -17.09 -0.94
CA LEU A 26 -31.96 -17.59 -0.94
C LEU A 26 -32.33 -18.28 -2.24
N GLY A 27 -31.48 -18.26 -3.26
CA GLY A 27 -31.75 -18.86 -4.59
C GLY A 27 -32.78 -18.09 -5.41
N VAL A 28 -33.14 -16.86 -5.05
CA VAL A 28 -34.08 -15.99 -5.78
C VAL A 28 -33.47 -15.50 -7.09
N VAL A 29 -32.18 -15.13 -7.04
CA VAL A 29 -31.37 -14.78 -8.21
C VAL A 29 -30.11 -15.64 -8.24
N ASN A 30 -29.58 -15.88 -9.44
CA ASN A 30 -28.30 -16.57 -9.62
C ASN A 30 -27.40 -15.76 -10.54
N GLY A 31 -26.07 -15.93 -10.42
CA GLY A 31 -25.15 -15.46 -11.45
C GLY A 31 -25.33 -16.20 -12.78
N TYR A 32 -24.71 -15.67 -13.81
CA TYR A 32 -24.61 -16.32 -15.12
C TYR A 32 -23.38 -17.26 -15.16
N ASP A 33 -23.34 -18.13 -16.18
CA ASP A 33 -22.24 -19.11 -16.34
C ASP A 33 -20.88 -18.44 -16.56
N ASP A 34 -20.86 -17.19 -17.02
CA ASP A 34 -19.66 -16.36 -17.18
C ASP A 34 -19.19 -15.69 -15.86
N GLY A 35 -19.83 -16.03 -14.75
CA GLY A 35 -19.52 -15.45 -13.44
C GLY A 35 -20.08 -14.04 -13.20
N SER A 36 -20.83 -13.46 -14.16
CA SER A 36 -21.41 -12.13 -14.03
C SER A 36 -22.79 -12.13 -13.35
N PHE A 37 -23.18 -11.00 -12.76
CA PHE A 37 -24.53 -10.72 -12.28
C PHE A 37 -25.39 -10.02 -13.33
N LYS A 38 -24.80 -9.27 -14.23
CA LYS A 38 -25.41 -8.39 -15.25
C LYS A 38 -26.37 -7.36 -14.64
N PRO A 39 -25.90 -6.49 -13.77
CA PRO A 39 -26.73 -5.55 -12.98
C PRO A 39 -27.58 -4.65 -13.85
N ASN A 40 -27.08 -4.22 -14.99
CA ASN A 40 -27.75 -3.32 -15.94
C ASN A 40 -28.59 -4.06 -17.00
N GLY A 41 -28.53 -5.40 -17.02
CA GLY A 41 -29.39 -6.23 -17.85
C GLY A 41 -30.85 -6.11 -17.40
N THR A 42 -31.78 -6.05 -18.33
CA THR A 42 -33.21 -5.84 -18.03
C THR A 42 -33.95 -7.17 -17.83
N VAL A 43 -34.80 -7.22 -16.80
CA VAL A 43 -35.54 -8.42 -16.41
C VAL A 43 -36.79 -8.61 -17.29
N THR A 44 -37.01 -9.86 -17.71
CA THR A 44 -38.22 -10.24 -18.41
C THR A 44 -39.37 -10.56 -17.45
N ARG A 45 -40.61 -10.55 -17.95
CA ARG A 45 -41.80 -10.96 -17.19
C ARG A 45 -41.70 -12.39 -16.68
N ALA A 46 -41.10 -13.28 -17.47
CA ALA A 46 -40.84 -14.67 -17.12
C ALA A 46 -39.83 -14.84 -15.98
N GLU A 47 -38.75 -14.07 -16.04
CA GLU A 47 -37.73 -14.04 -14.98
C GLU A 47 -38.30 -13.49 -13.68
N MET A 48 -39.07 -12.40 -13.74
CA MET A 48 -39.74 -11.85 -12.55
C MET A 48 -40.73 -12.86 -11.92
N ALA A 49 -41.49 -13.58 -12.75
CA ALA A 49 -42.37 -14.66 -12.24
C ALA A 49 -41.61 -15.76 -11.51
N LYS A 50 -40.43 -16.17 -12.02
CA LYS A 50 -39.53 -17.11 -11.32
C LYS A 50 -39.05 -16.54 -9.98
N MET A 51 -38.57 -15.30 -9.95
CA MET A 51 -38.07 -14.66 -8.71
C MET A 51 -39.17 -14.62 -7.63
N ILE A 52 -40.39 -14.24 -8.01
CA ILE A 52 -41.56 -14.20 -7.10
C ILE A 52 -41.96 -15.63 -6.65
N TYR A 53 -41.90 -16.61 -7.54
CA TYR A 53 -42.14 -18.00 -7.14
C TYR A 53 -41.19 -18.48 -6.05
N VAL A 54 -39.88 -18.22 -6.22
CA VAL A 54 -38.86 -18.57 -5.22
C VAL A 54 -39.13 -17.83 -3.92
N LEU A 55 -39.40 -16.51 -3.97
CA LEU A 55 -39.77 -15.72 -2.81
C LEU A 55 -40.99 -16.27 -2.04
N ARG A 56 -41.97 -16.84 -2.76
CA ARG A 56 -43.20 -17.38 -2.19
C ARG A 56 -43.08 -18.79 -1.66
N THR A 57 -42.19 -19.59 -2.20
CA THR A 57 -42.12 -21.03 -1.90
C THR A 57 -40.83 -21.49 -1.27
N GLY A 58 -39.77 -20.68 -1.38
CA GLY A 58 -38.41 -21.07 -1.01
C GLY A 58 -37.84 -22.17 -1.93
N ASN A 59 -38.52 -22.54 -3.02
CA ASN A 59 -38.12 -23.58 -3.94
C ASN A 59 -37.82 -23.00 -5.34
N SER A 60 -36.78 -23.48 -5.99
CA SER A 60 -36.40 -23.06 -7.35
C SER A 60 -37.06 -23.87 -8.47
N ASP A 61 -37.71 -24.99 -8.16
CA ASP A 61 -38.38 -25.85 -9.15
C ASP A 61 -39.91 -25.69 -9.12
N ALA A 62 -40.46 -25.22 -10.21
CA ALA A 62 -41.91 -25.07 -10.44
C ALA A 62 -42.50 -26.15 -11.38
N SER A 63 -41.77 -27.24 -11.63
CA SER A 63 -42.18 -28.27 -12.58
C SER A 63 -43.54 -28.89 -12.26
N ALA A 64 -43.90 -28.97 -10.97
CA ALA A 64 -45.23 -29.48 -10.50
C ALA A 64 -46.41 -28.67 -11.07
N TYR A 65 -46.19 -27.42 -11.48
CA TYR A 65 -47.23 -26.55 -12.04
C TYR A 65 -47.23 -26.51 -13.58
N ASN A 66 -46.37 -27.31 -14.25
CA ASN A 66 -46.23 -27.28 -15.69
C ASN A 66 -47.52 -27.68 -16.45
N ASP A 67 -48.31 -28.52 -15.84
CA ASP A 67 -49.53 -29.06 -16.44
C ASP A 67 -50.83 -28.40 -15.90
N ASP A 68 -50.71 -27.43 -14.99
CA ASP A 68 -51.82 -26.67 -14.47
C ASP A 68 -52.58 -25.92 -15.59
N LYS A 69 -53.86 -25.66 -15.36
CA LYS A 69 -54.69 -24.88 -16.31
C LYS A 69 -54.25 -23.42 -16.35
N THR A 70 -54.26 -22.85 -17.52
CA THR A 70 -53.98 -21.43 -17.76
C THR A 70 -54.81 -20.90 -18.91
N SER A 71 -55.11 -19.60 -18.88
CA SER A 71 -55.70 -18.91 -20.04
C SER A 71 -54.66 -18.48 -21.08
N PHE A 72 -53.36 -18.50 -20.73
CA PHE A 72 -52.29 -18.03 -21.60
C PHE A 72 -51.89 -19.07 -22.64
N THR A 73 -51.94 -18.67 -23.92
CA THR A 73 -51.68 -19.56 -25.08
C THR A 73 -50.23 -19.50 -25.57
N ASP A 74 -49.43 -18.59 -25.05
CA ASP A 74 -48.06 -18.28 -25.49
C ASP A 74 -46.97 -18.79 -24.53
N ILE A 75 -47.30 -19.61 -23.56
CA ILE A 75 -46.38 -20.16 -22.58
C ILE A 75 -46.19 -21.67 -22.63
N GLY A 76 -46.90 -22.40 -23.52
CA GLY A 76 -46.97 -23.85 -23.51
C GLY A 76 -45.65 -24.59 -23.58
N SER A 77 -44.68 -24.10 -24.36
CA SER A 77 -43.33 -24.64 -24.46
C SER A 77 -42.27 -23.75 -23.76
N HIS A 78 -42.69 -22.69 -23.12
CA HIS A 78 -41.74 -21.76 -22.48
C HIS A 78 -41.17 -22.38 -21.19
N TRP A 79 -39.87 -22.14 -20.94
CA TRP A 79 -39.17 -22.68 -19.76
C TRP A 79 -39.83 -22.24 -18.44
N ALA A 80 -40.40 -21.05 -18.38
CA ALA A 80 -41.01 -20.46 -17.19
C ALA A 80 -42.50 -20.84 -17.02
N ARG A 81 -43.07 -21.75 -17.82
CA ARG A 81 -44.51 -22.02 -17.79
C ARG A 81 -45.07 -22.36 -16.40
N GLY A 82 -44.34 -23.16 -15.61
CA GLY A 82 -44.75 -23.53 -14.24
C GLY A 82 -44.79 -22.33 -13.30
N TYR A 83 -43.76 -21.49 -13.34
CA TYR A 83 -43.71 -20.26 -12.53
C TYR A 83 -44.84 -19.30 -12.89
N ILE A 84 -45.10 -19.12 -14.16
CA ILE A 84 -46.17 -18.25 -14.68
C ILE A 84 -47.54 -18.75 -14.24
N LYS A 85 -47.83 -20.07 -14.39
CA LYS A 85 -49.10 -20.66 -13.98
C LYS A 85 -49.33 -20.56 -12.48
N TYR A 86 -48.31 -20.84 -11.67
CA TYR A 86 -48.35 -20.60 -10.21
C TYR A 86 -48.72 -19.16 -9.86
N CYS A 87 -47.99 -18.20 -10.41
CA CYS A 87 -48.23 -16.79 -10.12
C CYS A 87 -49.61 -16.31 -10.63
N GLN A 88 -50.07 -16.85 -11.78
CA GLN A 88 -51.39 -16.59 -12.32
C GLN A 88 -52.50 -17.09 -11.37
N SER A 89 -52.37 -18.31 -10.85
CA SER A 89 -53.36 -18.93 -9.98
C SER A 89 -53.59 -18.14 -8.69
N LEU A 90 -52.57 -17.39 -8.24
CA LEU A 90 -52.62 -16.53 -7.08
C LEU A 90 -52.98 -15.06 -7.42
N GLY A 91 -53.20 -14.74 -8.69
CA GLY A 91 -53.50 -13.38 -9.15
C GLY A 91 -52.33 -12.41 -9.09
N ILE A 92 -51.08 -12.91 -8.83
CA ILE A 92 -49.89 -12.09 -8.73
C ILE A 92 -49.52 -11.46 -10.07
N ILE A 93 -49.73 -12.22 -11.14
CA ILE A 93 -49.45 -11.76 -12.50
C ILE A 93 -50.74 -11.70 -13.31
N ALA A 94 -50.79 -10.74 -14.21
CA ALA A 94 -51.82 -10.61 -15.24
C ALA A 94 -51.19 -10.71 -16.64
N GLY A 95 -51.96 -11.15 -17.62
CA GLY A 95 -51.54 -11.10 -19.02
C GLY A 95 -51.52 -9.65 -19.55
N LYS A 96 -50.85 -9.45 -20.68
CA LYS A 96 -51.00 -8.24 -21.50
C LYS A 96 -52.35 -8.23 -22.23
N SER A 97 -52.97 -9.45 -22.37
CA SER A 97 -54.35 -9.65 -22.75
C SER A 97 -54.92 -10.85 -21.99
N ASN A 98 -56.21 -11.18 -22.22
CA ASN A 98 -56.85 -12.31 -21.59
C ASN A 98 -56.20 -13.67 -21.94
N THR A 99 -55.46 -13.76 -23.06
CA THR A 99 -54.87 -15.00 -23.57
C THR A 99 -53.37 -14.94 -23.79
N LYS A 100 -52.71 -13.81 -23.54
CA LYS A 100 -51.28 -13.66 -23.80
C LYS A 100 -50.58 -13.11 -22.56
N PHE A 101 -49.52 -13.78 -22.09
CA PHE A 101 -48.67 -13.35 -21.03
C PHE A 101 -47.49 -12.49 -21.52
N VAL A 102 -46.95 -12.79 -22.69
CA VAL A 102 -45.79 -12.22 -23.34
C VAL A 102 -44.51 -12.41 -22.45
N PRO A 103 -44.05 -13.66 -22.24
CA PRO A 103 -43.03 -14.00 -21.23
C PRO A 103 -41.71 -13.31 -21.43
N ASN A 104 -41.29 -13.04 -22.68
CA ASN A 104 -40.01 -12.45 -23.02
C ASN A 104 -40.03 -10.91 -23.04
N GLU A 105 -41.21 -10.26 -22.89
CA GLU A 105 -41.28 -8.82 -22.74
C GLU A 105 -40.62 -8.36 -21.44
N LYS A 106 -39.95 -7.23 -21.48
CA LYS A 106 -39.29 -6.64 -20.29
C LYS A 106 -40.34 -6.14 -19.32
N VAL A 107 -40.12 -6.39 -18.02
CA VAL A 107 -40.95 -5.83 -16.98
C VAL A 107 -40.45 -4.44 -16.59
N SER A 108 -41.37 -3.48 -16.38
CA SER A 108 -40.97 -2.20 -15.75
C SER A 108 -40.89 -2.34 -14.23
N ALA A 109 -40.16 -1.41 -13.56
CA ALA A 109 -40.10 -1.39 -12.09
C ALA A 109 -41.50 -1.26 -11.47
N GLN A 110 -42.38 -0.50 -12.09
CA GLN A 110 -43.77 -0.31 -11.72
C GLN A 110 -44.61 -1.59 -11.84
N GLU A 111 -44.43 -2.36 -12.90
CA GLU A 111 -45.06 -3.68 -13.05
C GLU A 111 -44.52 -4.71 -12.06
N ALA A 112 -43.20 -4.68 -11.75
CA ALA A 112 -42.59 -5.51 -10.72
C ALA A 112 -43.15 -5.18 -9.33
N ALA A 113 -43.23 -3.89 -8.97
CA ALA A 113 -43.81 -3.43 -7.71
C ALA A 113 -45.28 -3.87 -7.56
N LYS A 114 -46.06 -3.79 -8.61
CA LYS A 114 -47.44 -4.31 -8.60
C LYS A 114 -47.49 -5.82 -8.30
N MET A 115 -46.63 -6.61 -8.89
CA MET A 115 -46.59 -8.05 -8.65
C MET A 115 -46.21 -8.33 -7.17
N LEU A 116 -45.30 -7.56 -6.61
CA LEU A 116 -44.91 -7.66 -5.19
C LEU A 116 -46.02 -7.22 -4.25
N LEU A 117 -46.75 -6.13 -4.52
CA LEU A 117 -47.92 -5.75 -3.73
C LEU A 117 -48.95 -6.89 -3.65
N VAL A 118 -49.25 -7.56 -4.75
CA VAL A 118 -50.15 -8.75 -4.70
C VAL A 118 -49.53 -9.88 -3.89
N THR A 119 -48.20 -10.03 -3.93
CA THR A 119 -47.46 -11.00 -3.09
C THR A 119 -47.61 -10.67 -1.60
N LEU A 120 -47.60 -9.38 -1.20
CA LEU A 120 -47.88 -8.95 0.14
C LEU A 120 -49.31 -9.25 0.62
N GLY A 121 -50.29 -9.38 -0.28
CA GLY A 121 -51.69 -9.67 0.04
C GLY A 121 -52.68 -8.66 -0.50
N TYR A 122 -52.26 -7.64 -1.24
CA TYR A 122 -53.23 -6.75 -1.91
C TYR A 122 -53.97 -7.47 -3.03
N ASN A 123 -55.30 -7.34 -3.04
CA ASN A 123 -56.09 -7.82 -4.18
C ASN A 123 -56.03 -6.75 -5.30
N ALA A 124 -55.53 -7.14 -6.46
CA ALA A 124 -55.27 -6.22 -7.56
C ALA A 124 -56.46 -5.32 -7.96
N GLN A 125 -57.69 -5.84 -7.91
CA GLN A 125 -58.89 -5.07 -8.24
C GLN A 125 -59.33 -4.14 -7.11
N LYS A 126 -59.40 -4.68 -5.89
CA LYS A 126 -59.85 -3.91 -4.73
C LYS A 126 -58.88 -2.83 -4.29
N ALA A 127 -57.58 -3.03 -4.54
CA ALA A 127 -56.53 -2.06 -4.27
C ALA A 127 -56.33 -1.04 -5.41
N GLY A 128 -57.10 -1.13 -6.51
CA GLY A 128 -56.96 -0.20 -7.62
C GLY A 128 -55.73 -0.39 -8.48
N LEU A 129 -55.13 -1.57 -8.43
CA LEU A 129 -53.88 -1.90 -9.20
C LEU A 129 -54.21 -2.32 -10.65
N VAL A 130 -55.44 -2.14 -11.13
CA VAL A 130 -55.92 -2.41 -12.49
C VAL A 130 -56.77 -1.24 -13.02
N GLY A 131 -56.87 -1.09 -14.35
CA GLY A 131 -57.68 -0.06 -14.98
C GLY A 131 -56.96 1.32 -14.99
N THR A 132 -57.75 2.39 -15.22
CA THR A 132 -57.14 3.74 -15.28
C THR A 132 -56.53 4.14 -13.95
N GLY A 133 -55.31 4.67 -13.92
CA GLY A 133 -54.63 5.13 -12.70
C GLY A 133 -53.91 4.04 -11.91
N TRP A 134 -53.89 2.80 -12.39
CA TRP A 134 -53.22 1.70 -11.71
C TRP A 134 -51.76 2.03 -11.36
N ALA A 135 -51.07 2.72 -12.26
CA ALA A 135 -49.66 3.06 -12.10
C ALA A 135 -49.40 3.97 -10.90
N SER A 136 -50.16 5.07 -10.77
CA SER A 136 -50.06 5.99 -9.63
C SER A 136 -50.44 5.30 -8.31
N LYS A 137 -51.46 4.45 -8.35
CA LYS A 137 -51.89 3.70 -7.16
C LYS A 137 -50.86 2.65 -6.74
N THR A 138 -50.22 1.99 -7.73
CA THR A 138 -49.13 1.05 -7.48
C THR A 138 -47.95 1.76 -6.82
N ASN A 139 -47.52 2.90 -7.34
CA ASN A 139 -46.40 3.63 -6.78
C ASN A 139 -46.69 4.09 -5.34
N ALA A 140 -47.89 4.62 -5.07
CA ALA A 140 -48.27 5.06 -3.74
C ALA A 140 -48.26 3.90 -2.71
N LEU A 141 -48.88 2.77 -3.03
CA LEU A 141 -48.88 1.61 -2.16
C LEU A 141 -47.52 0.92 -2.01
N ALA A 142 -46.72 0.95 -3.07
CA ALA A 142 -45.37 0.38 -3.03
C ALA A 142 -44.40 1.23 -2.19
N ASP A 143 -44.56 2.56 -2.23
CA ASP A 143 -43.86 3.48 -1.37
C ASP A 143 -44.25 3.28 0.10
N GLU A 144 -45.56 3.28 0.38
CA GLU A 144 -46.11 3.01 1.74
C GLU A 144 -45.66 1.66 2.31
N ALA A 145 -45.52 0.64 1.47
CA ALA A 145 -45.06 -0.68 1.88
C ALA A 145 -43.49 -0.80 1.93
N GLY A 146 -42.74 0.27 1.71
CA GLY A 146 -41.25 0.26 1.71
C GLY A 146 -40.61 -0.43 0.50
N LEU A 147 -41.41 -0.82 -0.52
CA LEU A 147 -40.85 -1.55 -1.66
C LEU A 147 -39.96 -0.71 -2.57
N LEU A 148 -40.12 0.63 -2.56
CA LEU A 148 -39.40 1.54 -3.45
C LEU A 148 -38.10 2.11 -2.83
N GLU A 149 -37.78 1.75 -1.60
CA GLU A 149 -36.56 2.18 -0.94
C GLU A 149 -35.32 1.77 -1.75
N ASP A 150 -34.44 2.71 -2.03
CA ASP A 150 -33.19 2.56 -2.82
C ASP A 150 -33.39 2.07 -4.27
N VAL A 151 -34.62 2.13 -4.81
CA VAL A 151 -34.91 1.76 -6.20
C VAL A 151 -34.69 2.96 -7.13
N ASN A 152 -33.43 3.26 -7.41
CA ASN A 152 -32.98 4.44 -8.18
C ASN A 152 -33.03 4.18 -9.71
N THR A 153 -34.21 3.94 -10.27
CA THR A 153 -34.43 3.71 -11.70
C THR A 153 -35.73 4.31 -12.20
N SER A 154 -35.89 4.37 -13.53
CA SER A 154 -37.16 4.77 -14.14
C SER A 154 -38.24 3.71 -13.86
N PHE A 155 -39.37 4.11 -13.30
CA PHE A 155 -40.47 3.18 -12.99
C PHE A 155 -41.22 2.68 -14.23
N THR A 156 -41.14 3.41 -15.34
CA THR A 156 -41.88 3.08 -16.58
C THR A 156 -41.03 2.38 -17.63
N ALA A 157 -39.72 2.48 -17.55
CA ALA A 157 -38.80 1.79 -18.45
C ALA A 157 -38.56 0.33 -17.99
N ALA A 158 -37.91 -0.46 -18.85
CA ALA A 158 -37.50 -1.82 -18.52
C ALA A 158 -36.58 -1.82 -17.28
N CYS A 159 -36.96 -2.62 -16.27
CA CYS A 159 -36.28 -2.64 -14.98
C CYS A 159 -34.90 -3.30 -15.07
N PRO A 160 -33.81 -2.61 -14.71
CA PRO A 160 -32.52 -3.25 -14.57
C PRO A 160 -32.55 -4.31 -13.48
N ARG A 161 -31.77 -5.38 -13.68
CA ARG A 161 -31.75 -6.58 -12.82
C ARG A 161 -31.42 -6.24 -11.37
N GLN A 162 -30.47 -5.33 -11.12
CA GLN A 162 -30.13 -4.89 -9.77
C GLN A 162 -31.31 -4.22 -9.06
N TYR A 163 -32.12 -3.43 -9.73
CA TYR A 163 -33.28 -2.78 -9.11
C TYR A 163 -34.49 -3.70 -9.01
N ALA A 164 -34.64 -4.69 -9.89
CA ALA A 164 -35.57 -5.78 -9.66
C ALA A 164 -35.20 -6.60 -8.41
N ALA A 165 -33.90 -6.82 -8.20
CA ALA A 165 -33.38 -7.43 -6.98
C ALA A 165 -33.67 -6.56 -5.75
N GLN A 166 -33.42 -5.26 -5.80
CA GLN A 166 -33.74 -4.33 -4.72
C GLN A 166 -35.24 -4.39 -4.32
N LEU A 167 -36.14 -4.31 -5.29
CA LEU A 167 -37.57 -4.45 -5.06
C LEU A 167 -37.96 -5.74 -4.33
N ILE A 168 -37.34 -6.86 -4.72
CA ILE A 168 -37.61 -8.18 -4.11
C ILE A 168 -37.02 -8.26 -2.70
N TYR A 169 -35.82 -7.72 -2.53
CA TYR A 169 -35.14 -7.64 -1.22
C TYR A 169 -36.01 -6.84 -0.24
N ASN A 170 -36.49 -5.66 -0.62
CA ASN A 170 -37.41 -4.85 0.18
C ASN A 170 -38.69 -5.61 0.53
N ALA A 171 -39.20 -6.42 -0.41
CA ALA A 171 -40.38 -7.22 -0.16
C ALA A 171 -40.19 -8.33 0.89
N ILE A 172 -38.96 -8.80 1.14
CA ILE A 172 -38.68 -9.83 2.17
C ILE A 172 -39.09 -9.32 3.56
N ASP A 173 -38.73 -8.08 3.87
CA ASP A 173 -39.01 -7.46 5.16
C ASP A 173 -40.35 -6.72 5.22
N ALA A 174 -41.05 -6.56 4.08
CA ALA A 174 -42.36 -5.95 4.05
C ALA A 174 -43.40 -6.83 4.73
N LYS A 175 -44.19 -6.23 5.62
CA LYS A 175 -45.31 -6.91 6.30
C LYS A 175 -46.41 -7.30 5.32
N THR A 176 -46.96 -8.50 5.50
CA THR A 176 -48.10 -8.93 4.69
C THR A 176 -49.37 -8.19 5.18
N VAL A 177 -50.29 -7.91 4.23
CA VAL A 177 -51.52 -7.18 4.53
C VAL A 177 -52.76 -8.02 4.36
N VAL A 178 -53.80 -7.64 5.04
CA VAL A 178 -55.17 -8.20 4.88
C VAL A 178 -56.16 -7.05 4.71
N LEU A 179 -57.21 -7.31 3.92
CA LEU A 179 -58.31 -6.36 3.73
C LEU A 179 -59.33 -6.53 4.88
N ARG A 180 -59.52 -5.48 5.66
CA ARG A 180 -60.48 -5.42 6.77
C ARG A 180 -61.29 -4.14 6.71
N ASP A 181 -62.57 -4.23 6.82
CA ASP A 181 -63.49 -3.08 6.81
C ASP A 181 -63.27 -2.07 5.66
N GLY A 182 -62.82 -2.55 4.51
CA GLY A 182 -62.58 -1.75 3.34
C GLY A 182 -61.15 -1.19 3.20
N GLU A 183 -60.30 -1.35 4.22
CA GLU A 183 -58.91 -0.87 4.24
C GLU A 183 -57.91 -2.00 4.37
N TYR A 184 -56.71 -1.82 3.82
CA TYR A 184 -55.62 -2.75 3.99
C TYR A 184 -54.88 -2.43 5.27
N THR A 185 -54.60 -3.44 6.09
CA THR A 185 -53.83 -3.32 7.32
C THR A 185 -52.79 -4.40 7.40
N ASP A 186 -51.61 -4.04 7.92
CA ASP A 186 -50.48 -4.92 8.25
C ASP A 186 -50.60 -5.55 9.65
N GLN A 187 -51.70 -5.38 10.34
CA GLN A 187 -51.97 -5.89 11.68
C GLN A 187 -53.01 -6.99 11.69
N THR A 188 -52.87 -7.91 12.65
CA THR A 188 -53.88 -8.91 12.98
C THR A 188 -55.10 -8.28 13.65
N ALA A 189 -56.20 -9.07 13.78
CA ALA A 189 -57.39 -8.62 14.54
C ALA A 189 -57.12 -8.24 16.00
N MET A 190 -56.02 -8.68 16.59
CA MET A 190 -55.60 -8.36 17.95
C MET A 190 -54.58 -7.22 18.00
N GLY A 191 -54.34 -6.52 16.90
CA GLY A 191 -53.41 -5.39 16.85
C GLY A 191 -51.92 -5.81 16.84
N VAL A 192 -51.63 -7.07 16.57
CA VAL A 192 -50.25 -7.58 16.41
C VAL A 192 -49.87 -7.49 14.94
N ASP A 193 -48.66 -7.12 14.67
CA ASP A 193 -48.10 -7.06 13.30
C ASP A 193 -48.23 -8.40 12.58
N ASN A 194 -48.58 -8.33 11.31
CA ASN A 194 -48.51 -9.49 10.43
C ASN A 194 -47.06 -9.89 10.18
N LYS A 195 -46.85 -11.16 9.87
CA LYS A 195 -45.55 -11.64 9.45
C LYS A 195 -45.11 -10.98 8.15
N THR A 196 -43.82 -10.74 8.04
CA THR A 196 -43.22 -10.30 6.79
C THR A 196 -43.34 -11.39 5.70
N VAL A 197 -43.10 -11.03 4.45
CA VAL A 197 -43.09 -12.00 3.34
C VAL A 197 -42.07 -13.10 3.57
N GLY A 198 -40.84 -12.72 4.01
CA GLY A 198 -39.76 -13.68 4.33
C GLY A 198 -40.16 -14.65 5.41
N GLU A 199 -40.74 -14.19 6.52
CA GLU A 199 -41.23 -15.05 7.61
C GLU A 199 -42.36 -15.98 7.15
N LYS A 200 -43.34 -15.39 6.47
CA LYS A 200 -44.58 -16.11 6.12
C LYS A 200 -44.38 -17.19 5.12
N TYR A 201 -43.59 -16.91 4.06
CA TYR A 201 -43.49 -17.80 2.91
C TYR A 201 -42.18 -18.56 2.83
N MET A 202 -41.08 -18.03 3.36
CA MET A 202 -39.79 -18.68 3.34
C MET A 202 -39.39 -19.29 4.69
N GLY A 203 -40.08 -18.93 5.79
CA GLY A 203 -39.69 -19.29 7.15
C GLY A 203 -38.42 -18.59 7.59
N LEU A 204 -38.07 -17.47 6.90
CA LEU A 204 -36.88 -16.68 7.19
C LEU A 204 -37.09 -15.90 8.50
N LYS A 205 -36.08 -15.88 9.31
CA LYS A 205 -36.00 -15.13 10.56
C LYS A 205 -34.83 -14.19 10.52
N LYS A 206 -34.85 -13.16 11.33
CA LYS A 206 -33.73 -12.25 11.54
C LYS A 206 -33.42 -12.07 13.03
N THR A 207 -32.15 -11.91 13.35
CA THR A 207 -31.65 -11.48 14.66
C THR A 207 -30.75 -10.29 14.47
N VAL A 208 -31.01 -9.21 15.21
CA VAL A 208 -30.15 -8.01 15.22
C VAL A 208 -29.47 -7.92 16.58
N GLY A 209 -28.17 -7.68 16.60
CA GLY A 209 -27.37 -7.55 17.81
C GLY A 209 -25.87 -7.47 17.52
N THR A 210 -25.06 -7.53 18.55
CA THR A 210 -23.61 -7.43 18.43
C THR A 210 -23.01 -8.78 18.05
N LEU A 211 -22.22 -8.86 16.98
CA LEU A 211 -21.43 -10.05 16.62
C LEU A 211 -20.26 -10.19 17.61
N GLU A 212 -20.47 -10.96 18.67
CA GLU A 212 -19.53 -11.13 19.77
C GLU A 212 -18.37 -12.04 19.42
N THR A 213 -18.69 -13.23 18.88
CA THR A 213 -17.72 -14.23 18.51
C THR A 213 -17.94 -14.69 17.08
N PHE A 214 -16.86 -14.93 16.38
CA PHE A 214 -16.85 -15.54 15.06
C PHE A 214 -15.60 -16.40 14.92
N ALA A 215 -15.75 -17.69 14.69
CA ALA A 215 -14.64 -18.64 14.60
C ALA A 215 -14.90 -19.76 13.61
N LYS A 216 -13.87 -20.28 12.94
CA LYS A 216 -13.95 -21.43 12.07
C LYS A 216 -14.22 -22.69 12.89
N THR A 217 -15.14 -23.54 12.42
CA THR A 217 -15.40 -24.84 13.05
C THR A 217 -14.23 -25.78 12.77
N SER A 218 -13.67 -26.37 13.84
CA SER A 218 -12.51 -27.25 13.72
C SER A 218 -12.75 -28.38 12.70
N GLY A 219 -11.84 -28.55 11.74
CA GLY A 219 -11.89 -29.58 10.70
C GLY A 219 -13.01 -29.44 9.67
N LYS A 220 -13.63 -28.26 9.54
CA LYS A 220 -14.72 -28.00 8.57
C LYS A 220 -14.54 -26.66 7.88
N ASP A 221 -15.10 -26.52 6.67
CA ASP A 221 -15.17 -25.24 5.95
C ASP A 221 -16.44 -24.46 6.31
N THR A 222 -16.73 -24.35 7.60
CA THR A 222 -17.84 -23.60 8.15
C THR A 222 -17.40 -22.84 9.40
N TYR A 223 -18.21 -21.86 9.78
CA TYR A 223 -17.94 -21.01 10.93
C TYR A 223 -19.08 -21.13 11.95
N GLU A 224 -18.77 -20.74 13.17
CA GLU A 224 -19.72 -20.54 14.27
C GLU A 224 -19.68 -19.10 14.71
N LEU A 225 -20.83 -18.55 15.07
CA LEU A 225 -20.93 -17.19 15.56
C LEU A 225 -21.91 -17.05 16.71
N THR A 226 -21.68 -16.04 17.55
CA THR A 226 -22.58 -15.67 18.64
C THR A 226 -22.95 -14.20 18.53
N ILE A 227 -24.25 -13.92 18.64
CA ILE A 227 -24.82 -12.58 18.72
C ILE A 227 -25.21 -12.33 20.17
N SER A 228 -24.67 -11.29 20.76
CA SER A 228 -25.04 -10.75 22.06
C SER A 228 -25.89 -9.48 21.92
N ASN A 229 -26.39 -8.95 23.03
CA ASN A 229 -27.18 -7.73 23.06
C ASN A 229 -28.29 -7.72 21.98
N VAL A 230 -29.04 -8.84 21.89
CA VAL A 230 -30.06 -8.99 20.86
C VAL A 230 -31.14 -7.91 21.03
N ASN A 231 -31.32 -7.11 19.97
CA ASN A 231 -32.41 -6.14 19.89
C ASN A 231 -33.74 -6.88 19.67
N THR A 232 -34.59 -6.88 20.68
CA THR A 232 -35.84 -7.63 20.68
C THR A 232 -36.90 -7.01 19.77
N THR A 233 -36.79 -5.72 19.47
CA THR A 233 -37.69 -5.01 18.56
C THR A 233 -37.44 -5.32 17.11
N ASP A 234 -36.13 -5.38 16.70
CA ASP A 234 -35.74 -5.59 15.32
C ASP A 234 -35.48 -7.07 14.95
N SER A 235 -35.62 -7.96 15.93
CA SER A 235 -35.46 -9.41 15.77
C SER A 235 -36.82 -10.13 15.71
N THR A 236 -36.93 -11.12 14.81
CA THR A 236 -38.19 -11.90 14.70
C THR A 236 -38.45 -12.86 15.85
N ASP A 237 -37.39 -13.26 16.57
CA ASP A 237 -37.49 -14.10 17.77
C ASP A 237 -36.51 -13.58 18.87
N GLY A 238 -36.79 -12.37 19.34
CA GLY A 238 -35.95 -11.64 20.34
C GLY A 238 -36.11 -12.15 21.79
N ASP A 239 -36.46 -13.41 22.02
CA ASP A 239 -36.68 -13.99 23.35
C ASP A 239 -35.41 -14.26 24.15
N LYS A 240 -34.22 -14.16 23.52
CA LYS A 240 -32.94 -14.41 24.16
C LYS A 240 -31.97 -13.26 23.91
N ALA A 241 -31.27 -12.87 24.95
CA ALA A 241 -30.22 -11.84 24.88
C ALA A 241 -28.98 -12.29 24.09
N VAL A 242 -28.77 -13.58 23.95
CA VAL A 242 -27.62 -14.17 23.24
C VAL A 242 -28.10 -15.30 22.33
N LYS A 243 -27.66 -15.32 21.09
CA LYS A 243 -27.96 -16.37 20.10
C LYS A 243 -26.69 -16.86 19.43
N SER A 244 -26.57 -18.19 19.27
CA SER A 244 -25.45 -18.82 18.60
C SER A 244 -25.93 -19.53 17.33
N PHE A 245 -25.12 -19.45 16.29
CA PHE A 245 -25.33 -20.04 14.96
C PHE A 245 -24.15 -20.90 14.58
N THR A 246 -24.40 -21.95 13.81
CA THR A 246 -23.40 -22.91 13.35
C THR A 246 -23.50 -23.15 11.84
N LYS A 247 -22.54 -23.82 11.25
CA LYS A 247 -22.47 -24.13 9.82
C LYS A 247 -22.56 -22.90 8.90
N VAL A 248 -22.15 -21.76 9.38
CA VAL A 248 -22.08 -20.54 8.58
C VAL A 248 -21.04 -20.74 7.45
N LYS A 249 -21.40 -20.43 6.20
CA LYS A 249 -20.61 -20.81 5.03
C LYS A 249 -19.59 -19.74 4.60
N LYS A 250 -19.80 -18.48 4.99
CA LYS A 250 -18.94 -17.35 4.61
C LYS A 250 -18.23 -16.80 5.83
N ASP A 251 -17.06 -16.21 5.59
CA ASP A 251 -16.30 -15.48 6.62
C ASP A 251 -16.90 -14.08 6.81
N TYR A 252 -17.32 -13.80 8.03
CA TYR A 252 -17.85 -12.51 8.49
C TYR A 252 -17.00 -11.92 9.63
N SER A 253 -15.77 -12.35 9.78
CA SER A 253 -14.87 -11.89 10.87
C SER A 253 -14.67 -10.38 10.90
N SER A 254 -14.70 -9.73 9.74
CA SER A 254 -14.59 -8.27 9.62
C SER A 254 -15.71 -7.51 10.29
N LEU A 255 -16.85 -8.17 10.56
CA LEU A 255 -18.02 -7.61 11.26
C LEU A 255 -17.98 -7.85 12.77
N LYS A 256 -16.96 -8.53 13.29
CA LYS A 256 -16.84 -8.79 14.73
C LYS A 256 -16.94 -7.48 15.51
N TYR A 257 -17.68 -7.52 16.63
CA TYR A 257 -18.00 -6.40 17.51
C TYR A 257 -18.91 -5.29 16.91
N ASN A 258 -19.36 -5.44 15.68
CA ASN A 258 -20.37 -4.53 15.09
C ASN A 258 -21.78 -5.03 15.39
N THR A 259 -22.75 -4.13 15.31
CA THR A 259 -24.17 -4.49 15.27
C THR A 259 -24.47 -5.08 13.90
N VAL A 260 -24.99 -6.30 13.89
CA VAL A 260 -25.26 -7.04 12.66
C VAL A 260 -26.70 -7.57 12.65
N LYS A 261 -27.19 -7.76 11.44
CA LYS A 261 -28.41 -8.49 11.13
C LYS A 261 -28.04 -9.88 10.61
N VAL A 262 -28.47 -10.93 11.29
CA VAL A 262 -28.32 -12.32 10.85
C VAL A 262 -29.64 -12.80 10.26
N LEU A 263 -29.62 -13.24 9.01
CA LEU A 263 -30.75 -13.86 8.32
C LEU A 263 -30.60 -15.39 8.35
N TYR A 264 -31.60 -16.10 8.85
CA TYR A 264 -31.53 -17.54 9.05
C TYR A 264 -32.91 -18.20 9.04
N LYS A 265 -33.00 -19.52 8.83
CA LYS A 265 -34.17 -20.34 9.07
C LYS A 265 -34.05 -21.19 10.33
N ALA A 266 -32.87 -21.75 10.55
CA ALA A 266 -32.50 -22.47 11.75
C ALA A 266 -31.09 -22.03 12.20
N LYS A 267 -30.69 -22.40 13.42
CA LYS A 267 -29.37 -22.04 13.96
C LYS A 267 -28.17 -22.54 13.11
N ASP A 268 -28.39 -23.55 12.31
CA ASP A 268 -27.41 -24.15 11.38
C ASP A 268 -27.76 -23.91 9.91
N ASP A 269 -28.67 -22.98 9.63
CA ASP A 269 -29.11 -22.60 8.28
C ASP A 269 -29.16 -21.06 8.16
N VAL A 270 -27.96 -20.45 8.06
CA VAL A 270 -27.72 -19.02 7.97
C VAL A 270 -27.53 -18.61 6.53
N TYR A 271 -28.27 -17.60 6.10
CA TYR A 271 -28.28 -17.05 4.73
C TYR A 271 -27.42 -15.81 4.57
N GLY A 272 -27.16 -15.07 5.64
CA GLY A 272 -26.27 -13.92 5.61
C GLY A 272 -26.09 -13.27 6.97
N VAL A 273 -24.99 -12.53 7.13
CA VAL A 273 -24.68 -11.67 8.26
C VAL A 273 -24.26 -10.33 7.68
N PHE A 274 -24.96 -9.26 8.03
CA PHE A 274 -24.80 -7.93 7.45
C PHE A 274 -24.66 -6.89 8.54
N ALA A 275 -23.76 -5.91 8.36
CA ALA A 275 -23.70 -4.76 9.23
C ALA A 275 -25.00 -3.95 9.12
N THR A 276 -25.51 -3.44 10.24
CA THR A 276 -26.62 -2.48 10.20
C THR A 276 -26.09 -1.06 10.00
N ASP A 277 -26.97 -0.12 9.65
CA ASP A 277 -26.64 1.31 9.53
C ASP A 277 -26.28 1.96 10.88
N ASP A 278 -26.46 1.25 11.98
CA ASP A 278 -26.04 1.69 13.31
C ASP A 278 -24.51 1.74 13.46
N ASN A 279 -23.77 1.15 12.54
CA ASN A 279 -22.32 1.10 12.65
C ASN A 279 -21.66 2.25 11.91
N THR A 280 -20.77 2.93 12.61
CA THR A 280 -19.80 3.85 12.01
C THR A 280 -18.40 3.37 12.35
N VAL A 281 -17.58 3.09 11.35
CA VAL A 281 -16.25 2.49 11.52
C VAL A 281 -15.18 3.41 10.95
N GLN A 282 -14.09 3.60 11.71
CA GLN A 282 -12.89 4.30 11.29
C GLN A 282 -11.69 3.36 11.41
N ASN A 283 -10.88 3.30 10.37
CA ASN A 283 -9.65 2.51 10.37
C ASN A 283 -8.46 3.45 10.32
N GLY A 284 -7.36 3.06 10.95
CA GLY A 284 -6.13 3.83 10.95
C GLY A 284 -4.96 3.05 11.54
N VAL A 285 -3.91 3.76 11.92
CA VAL A 285 -2.73 3.19 12.57
C VAL A 285 -2.53 3.78 13.96
N LEU A 286 -1.93 3.00 14.85
CA LEU A 286 -1.79 3.38 16.27
C LEU A 286 -1.06 4.71 16.49
N ALA A 287 -0.08 5.04 15.63
CA ALA A 287 0.70 6.27 15.77
C ALA A 287 -0.13 7.55 15.67
N ASP A 288 -1.23 7.50 14.93
CA ASP A 288 -2.15 8.61 14.72
C ASP A 288 -3.30 8.62 15.72
N LEU A 289 -3.38 7.58 16.55
CA LEU A 289 -4.41 7.46 17.59
C LEU A 289 -3.94 8.08 18.90
N LYS A 290 -4.58 9.14 19.35
CA LYS A 290 -4.25 9.84 20.60
C LYS A 290 -5.47 10.50 21.23
N MET A 291 -5.40 10.76 22.54
CA MET A 291 -6.42 11.55 23.21
C MET A 291 -6.23 13.05 22.94
N ASP A 292 -7.32 13.76 22.69
CA ASP A 292 -7.39 15.22 22.58
C ASP A 292 -8.53 15.70 23.49
N GLY A 293 -8.18 16.02 24.72
CA GLY A 293 -9.16 16.25 25.79
C GLY A 293 -9.96 14.98 26.10
N LYS A 294 -11.28 15.03 25.89
CA LYS A 294 -12.19 13.90 26.09
C LYS A 294 -12.49 13.10 24.82
N LYS A 295 -11.95 13.55 23.69
CA LYS A 295 -12.13 12.91 22.37
C LYS A 295 -10.91 12.10 22.00
N VAL A 296 -11.10 11.04 21.25
CA VAL A 296 -10.01 10.36 20.56
C VAL A 296 -9.77 11.02 19.20
N LYS A 297 -8.51 11.20 18.85
CA LYS A 297 -8.10 11.72 17.53
C LYS A 297 -7.43 10.61 16.72
N LEU A 298 -7.93 10.35 15.54
CA LEU A 298 -7.40 9.40 14.56
C LEU A 298 -7.35 10.10 13.20
N ASP A 299 -6.21 10.05 12.53
CA ASP A 299 -5.96 10.70 11.22
C ASP A 299 -6.39 12.18 11.19
N GLY A 300 -6.04 12.93 12.23
CA GLY A 300 -6.39 14.34 12.34
C GLY A 300 -7.82 14.62 12.77
N THR A 301 -8.74 13.67 12.63
CA THR A 301 -10.17 13.83 12.98
C THR A 301 -10.44 13.45 14.44
N LYS A 302 -11.32 14.20 15.10
CA LYS A 302 -11.69 13.98 16.50
C LYS A 302 -13.05 13.29 16.59
N TYR A 303 -13.11 12.25 17.43
CA TYR A 303 -14.31 11.42 17.64
C TYR A 303 -14.71 11.41 19.12
N ASP A 304 -16.00 11.48 19.38
CA ASP A 304 -16.56 11.37 20.71
C ASP A 304 -16.56 9.90 21.18
N LEU A 305 -16.26 9.66 22.45
CA LEU A 305 -16.27 8.32 23.04
C LEU A 305 -17.54 8.04 23.81
N ALA A 306 -18.04 6.84 23.70
CA ALA A 306 -19.12 6.34 24.56
C ALA A 306 -18.65 6.28 26.03
N LYS A 307 -19.59 6.36 26.97
CA LYS A 307 -19.28 6.24 28.39
C LYS A 307 -18.77 4.85 28.77
N THR A 308 -19.32 3.84 28.11
CA THR A 308 -18.85 2.45 28.22
C THR A 308 -18.18 2.08 26.90
N SER A 309 -16.97 1.57 26.99
CA SER A 309 -16.21 1.18 25.81
C SER A 309 -15.28 0.04 26.14
N SER A 310 -14.95 -0.77 25.14
CA SER A 310 -14.06 -1.93 25.27
C SER A 310 -12.90 -1.83 24.28
N VAL A 311 -11.77 -2.43 24.65
CA VAL A 311 -10.57 -2.49 23.83
C VAL A 311 -10.20 -3.96 23.62
N TYR A 312 -9.93 -4.32 22.39
CA TYR A 312 -9.47 -5.63 21.99
C TYR A 312 -8.09 -5.51 21.31
N VAL A 313 -7.15 -6.32 21.76
CA VAL A 313 -5.82 -6.42 21.14
C VAL A 313 -5.64 -7.87 20.70
N ASP A 314 -5.40 -8.06 19.40
CA ASP A 314 -5.26 -9.37 18.77
C ASP A 314 -6.43 -10.33 19.07
N GLY A 315 -7.64 -9.78 19.16
CA GLY A 315 -8.89 -10.49 19.42
C GLY A 315 -9.20 -10.68 20.90
N ASP A 316 -8.31 -10.29 21.80
CA ASP A 316 -8.49 -10.44 23.25
C ASP A 316 -8.87 -9.13 23.92
N VAL A 317 -9.92 -9.16 24.74
CA VAL A 317 -10.36 -8.01 25.54
C VAL A 317 -9.24 -7.58 26.49
N GLN A 318 -9.08 -6.28 26.66
CA GLN A 318 -8.09 -5.70 27.56
C GLN A 318 -8.68 -5.33 28.90
N TYR A 319 -8.05 -5.78 29.96
CA TYR A 319 -8.38 -5.45 31.34
C TYR A 319 -7.31 -4.57 31.96
N VAL A 320 -7.66 -3.74 32.92
CA VAL A 320 -6.68 -2.99 33.73
C VAL A 320 -6.01 -3.97 34.70
N ALA A 321 -4.70 -4.15 34.59
CA ALA A 321 -3.91 -5.03 35.44
C ALA A 321 -3.41 -4.31 36.71
N SER A 322 -2.96 -3.06 36.58
CA SER A 322 -2.54 -2.25 37.73
C SER A 322 -2.78 -0.76 37.46
N ASP A 323 -2.92 -0.04 38.55
CA ASP A 323 -2.97 1.43 38.59
C ASP A 323 -1.95 1.88 39.66
N ASP A 324 -0.85 2.47 39.24
CA ASP A 324 0.16 2.91 40.18
C ASP A 324 -0.26 4.24 40.88
N THR A 325 0.47 4.61 41.92
CA THR A 325 0.19 5.85 42.69
C THR A 325 0.34 7.14 41.87
N LYS A 326 0.81 7.04 40.62
CA LYS A 326 0.96 8.16 39.67
C LYS A 326 -0.12 8.14 38.59
N GLY A 327 -1.07 7.20 38.64
CA GLY A 327 -2.13 7.02 37.65
C GLY A 327 -1.65 6.42 36.34
N ASN A 328 -0.52 5.66 36.33
CA ASN A 328 -0.12 4.89 35.16
C ASN A 328 -0.80 3.52 35.19
N LEU A 329 -1.57 3.25 34.15
CA LEU A 329 -2.27 1.99 34.00
C LEU A 329 -1.44 0.99 33.21
N THR A 330 -1.47 -0.26 33.64
CA THR A 330 -1.01 -1.39 32.81
C THR A 330 -2.19 -2.29 32.46
N PHE A 331 -2.08 -3.04 31.38
CA PHE A 331 -3.17 -3.83 30.82
C PHE A 331 -2.76 -5.30 30.67
N THR A 332 -3.77 -6.16 30.65
CA THR A 332 -3.61 -7.61 30.44
C THR A 332 -4.85 -8.16 29.73
N SER A 333 -4.68 -9.21 28.91
CA SER A 333 -5.79 -10.01 28.38
C SER A 333 -6.24 -11.11 29.37
N ASP A 334 -5.48 -11.36 30.41
CA ASP A 334 -5.80 -12.38 31.44
C ASP A 334 -6.71 -11.78 32.52
N SER A 335 -8.00 -12.10 32.49
CA SER A 335 -8.99 -11.63 33.46
C SER A 335 -8.67 -12.01 34.92
N THR A 336 -7.85 -13.06 35.14
CA THR A 336 -7.45 -13.47 36.49
C THR A 336 -6.41 -12.53 37.10
N LYS A 337 -5.65 -11.82 36.26
CA LYS A 337 -4.66 -10.81 36.64
C LYS A 337 -5.21 -9.39 36.65
N ALA A 338 -6.46 -9.21 36.23
CA ALA A 338 -7.12 -7.93 36.20
C ALA A 338 -7.44 -7.39 37.60
N LEU A 339 -7.43 -6.07 37.76
CA LEU A 339 -8.07 -5.42 38.91
C LEU A 339 -9.55 -5.80 38.91
N LYS A 340 -10.12 -5.95 40.11
CA LYS A 340 -11.54 -6.32 40.26
C LYS A 340 -12.38 -5.18 40.80
N VAL A 341 -13.51 -4.95 40.14
CA VAL A 341 -14.55 -4.03 40.59
C VAL A 341 -15.83 -4.85 40.78
N ASN A 342 -16.42 -4.84 41.97
CA ASN A 342 -17.59 -5.65 42.29
C ASN A 342 -17.41 -7.16 42.00
N LYS A 343 -16.20 -7.70 42.21
CA LYS A 343 -15.77 -9.07 41.91
C LYS A 343 -15.56 -9.42 40.43
N GLU A 344 -15.90 -8.53 39.51
CA GLU A 344 -15.69 -8.69 38.06
C GLU A 344 -14.34 -8.09 37.63
N ALA A 345 -13.71 -8.66 36.62
CA ALA A 345 -12.49 -8.11 36.03
C ALA A 345 -12.80 -6.73 35.40
N ARG A 346 -11.95 -5.75 35.68
CA ARG A 346 -12.16 -4.37 35.22
C ARG A 346 -11.63 -4.26 33.78
N GLU A 347 -12.54 -4.13 32.83
CA GLU A 347 -12.18 -3.83 31.43
C GLU A 347 -11.58 -2.42 31.31
N ALA A 348 -10.66 -2.26 30.36
CA ALA A 348 -10.07 -0.98 30.01
C ALA A 348 -11.02 -0.19 29.11
N THR A 349 -11.18 1.10 29.40
CA THR A 349 -11.86 2.00 28.45
C THR A 349 -10.90 2.44 27.33
N ILE A 350 -11.45 2.84 26.19
CA ILE A 350 -10.67 3.40 25.08
C ILE A 350 -9.79 4.57 25.55
N ALA A 351 -10.35 5.50 26.33
CA ALA A 351 -9.62 6.66 26.81
C ALA A 351 -8.43 6.29 27.71
N GLU A 352 -8.58 5.33 28.59
CA GLU A 352 -7.51 4.83 29.46
C GLU A 352 -6.42 4.16 28.65
N TRP A 353 -6.81 3.24 27.77
CA TRP A 353 -5.87 2.48 26.96
C TRP A 353 -5.07 3.37 25.99
N VAL A 354 -5.75 4.27 25.27
CA VAL A 354 -5.11 5.22 24.35
C VAL A 354 -4.18 6.18 25.08
N THR A 355 -4.59 6.70 26.27
CA THR A 355 -3.73 7.59 27.05
C THR A 355 -2.43 6.91 27.49
N ALA A 356 -2.50 5.67 27.95
CA ALA A 356 -1.32 4.93 28.37
C ALA A 356 -0.40 4.58 27.18
N ASN A 357 -0.98 4.17 26.06
CA ASN A 357 -0.23 3.77 24.88
C ASN A 357 0.39 4.96 24.13
N ALA A 358 -0.26 6.12 24.10
CA ALA A 358 0.30 7.34 23.51
C ALA A 358 1.55 7.88 24.25
N LYS A 359 1.76 7.51 25.52
CA LYS A 359 2.91 7.93 26.32
C LYS A 359 4.17 7.07 26.13
N GLY A 360 4.16 6.10 25.21
CA GLY A 360 5.33 5.26 24.93
C GLY A 360 5.61 4.17 25.97
N ASN A 361 4.69 3.94 26.90
CA ASN A 361 4.77 2.83 27.90
C ASN A 361 4.13 1.55 27.38
N ALA A 362 3.91 1.46 26.08
CA ALA A 362 3.09 0.42 25.50
C ALA A 362 3.88 -0.78 25.04
N SER A 363 3.31 -1.95 25.31
CA SER A 363 3.69 -3.20 24.64
C SER A 363 3.25 -3.25 23.15
N VAL A 364 2.49 -2.28 22.71
CA VAL A 364 1.93 -2.22 21.35
C VAL A 364 2.69 -1.16 20.53
N GLU A 365 3.25 -1.60 19.39
CA GLU A 365 4.15 -0.79 18.58
C GLU A 365 3.39 0.10 17.59
N LYS A 366 3.94 1.27 17.27
CA LYS A 366 3.50 2.09 16.14
C LYS A 366 3.50 1.25 14.86
N GLY A 367 2.48 1.44 14.02
CA GLY A 367 2.27 0.63 12.82
C GLY A 367 1.27 -0.52 13.03
N SER A 368 0.86 -0.83 14.26
CA SER A 368 -0.32 -1.66 14.52
C SER A 368 -1.55 -1.00 13.92
N THR A 369 -2.45 -1.78 13.32
CA THR A 369 -3.71 -1.26 12.79
C THR A 369 -4.74 -1.10 13.89
N VAL A 370 -5.58 -0.08 13.77
CA VAL A 370 -6.69 0.17 14.67
C VAL A 370 -7.99 0.28 13.89
N LYS A 371 -9.06 -0.26 14.48
CA LYS A 371 -10.44 -0.10 14.05
C LYS A 371 -11.25 0.48 15.21
N LEU A 372 -11.79 1.66 15.01
CA LEU A 372 -12.62 2.38 15.98
C LEU A 372 -14.06 2.34 15.52
N SER A 373 -14.99 1.78 16.33
CA SER A 373 -16.38 1.57 15.95
C SER A 373 -17.35 2.22 16.94
N ALA A 374 -18.36 2.91 16.38
CA ALA A 374 -19.62 3.22 17.06
C ALA A 374 -20.67 2.23 16.52
N THR A 375 -21.44 1.59 17.39
CA THR A 375 -22.25 0.42 17.03
C THR A 375 -23.72 0.51 17.44
N ASP A 376 -24.16 1.67 17.89
CA ASP A 376 -25.49 1.91 18.46
C ASP A 376 -26.30 3.02 17.74
N GLY A 377 -25.89 3.38 16.51
CA GLY A 377 -26.50 4.48 15.75
C GLY A 377 -26.10 5.86 16.24
N SER A 378 -25.37 5.95 17.35
CA SER A 378 -24.85 7.23 17.84
C SER A 378 -23.51 7.58 17.15
N SER A 379 -23.05 8.80 17.35
CA SER A 379 -21.70 9.22 16.93
C SER A 379 -20.62 8.98 18.01
N ASN A 380 -20.94 8.18 19.04
CA ASN A 380 -20.03 7.91 20.15
C ASN A 380 -19.37 6.54 19.97
N TYR A 381 -18.06 6.53 19.84
CA TYR A 381 -17.29 5.31 19.60
C TYR A 381 -17.11 4.49 20.88
N SER A 382 -17.46 3.21 20.81
CA SER A 382 -17.51 2.29 21.96
C SER A 382 -16.55 1.11 21.87
N VAL A 383 -16.03 0.80 20.69
CA VAL A 383 -15.13 -0.34 20.48
C VAL A 383 -13.85 0.13 19.80
N LEU A 384 -12.70 -0.30 20.34
CA LEU A 384 -11.39 -0.17 19.73
C LEU A 384 -10.78 -1.56 19.55
N GLU A 385 -10.52 -1.93 18.32
CA GLU A 385 -9.79 -3.14 17.95
C GLU A 385 -8.38 -2.75 17.50
N VAL A 386 -7.36 -3.46 17.99
CA VAL A 386 -5.96 -3.27 17.64
C VAL A 386 -5.38 -4.59 17.16
N THR A 387 -4.80 -4.59 15.96
CA THR A 387 -4.03 -5.73 15.44
C THR A 387 -2.56 -5.41 15.51
N THR A 388 -1.79 -6.25 16.20
CA THR A 388 -0.34 -6.11 16.32
C THR A 388 0.39 -6.97 15.30
N TYR A 389 1.63 -6.59 15.01
CA TYR A 389 2.48 -7.28 14.05
C TYR A 389 3.88 -7.53 14.64
N ALA A 390 4.43 -8.70 14.34
CA ALA A 390 5.84 -8.99 14.54
C ALA A 390 6.55 -9.09 13.19
N VAL A 391 7.81 -8.66 13.13
CA VAL A 391 8.65 -8.81 11.94
C VAL A 391 9.82 -9.72 12.27
N LYS A 392 10.05 -10.73 11.42
CA LYS A 392 11.15 -11.68 11.56
C LYS A 392 11.78 -12.01 10.22
N LYS A 393 13.11 -12.18 10.19
CA LYS A 393 13.82 -12.64 9.00
C LYS A 393 13.54 -14.12 8.76
N VAL A 394 13.22 -14.48 7.53
CA VAL A 394 12.95 -15.84 7.09
C VAL A 394 14.26 -16.59 6.90
N THR A 395 14.44 -17.68 7.64
CA THR A 395 15.65 -18.53 7.55
C THR A 395 15.45 -19.76 6.70
N PHE A 396 14.20 -20.23 6.58
CA PHE A 396 13.89 -21.40 5.78
C PHE A 396 12.41 -21.36 5.30
N VAL A 397 12.16 -21.90 4.11
CA VAL A 397 10.81 -22.07 3.53
C VAL A 397 10.67 -23.53 3.12
N GLY A 398 9.74 -24.23 3.75
CA GLY A 398 9.37 -25.62 3.43
C GLY A 398 8.12 -25.67 2.57
N SER A 399 7.57 -26.88 2.34
CA SER A 399 6.34 -27.10 1.61
C SER A 399 5.09 -26.66 2.39
N ASP A 400 5.16 -26.80 3.71
CA ASP A 400 4.05 -26.68 4.67
C ASP A 400 4.38 -25.78 5.87
N TYR A 401 5.55 -25.10 5.84
CA TYR A 401 5.95 -24.20 6.92
C TYR A 401 6.96 -23.15 6.48
N VAL A 402 7.02 -22.09 7.26
CA VAL A 402 8.05 -21.03 7.17
C VAL A 402 8.76 -20.94 8.53
N THR A 403 10.10 -20.85 8.51
CA THR A 403 10.88 -20.59 9.73
C THR A 403 11.35 -19.14 9.72
N ALA A 404 10.91 -18.36 10.71
CA ALA A 404 11.29 -16.98 10.92
C ALA A 404 11.41 -16.70 12.44
N GLY A 405 12.54 -17.06 13.02
CA GLY A 405 12.76 -17.09 14.47
C GLY A 405 12.17 -18.34 15.14
N THR A 406 10.92 -18.70 14.79
CA THR A 406 10.24 -19.95 15.15
C THR A 406 9.68 -20.59 13.88
N LYS A 407 9.18 -21.81 14.00
CA LYS A 407 8.46 -22.49 12.92
C LYS A 407 7.00 -22.05 12.91
N TYR A 408 6.49 -21.68 11.74
CA TYR A 408 5.09 -21.34 11.47
C TYR A 408 4.56 -22.37 10.49
N GLU A 409 3.66 -23.23 10.91
CA GLU A 409 3.10 -24.32 10.12
C GLU A 409 1.79 -23.91 9.43
N ASP A 410 1.49 -24.48 8.26
CA ASP A 410 0.32 -24.10 7.46
C ASP A 410 -1.01 -24.57 8.07
N ASP A 411 -0.98 -25.49 9.03
CA ASP A 411 -2.16 -25.85 9.82
C ASP A 411 -2.51 -24.79 10.88
N GLU A 412 -1.52 -23.98 11.31
CA GLU A 412 -1.69 -22.91 12.29
C GLU A 412 -1.65 -21.49 11.69
N TYR A 413 -1.06 -21.31 10.50
CA TYR A 413 -0.86 -20.02 9.87
C TYR A 413 -1.17 -20.06 8.37
N ASN A 414 -1.75 -18.99 7.86
CA ASN A 414 -1.88 -18.73 6.43
C ASN A 414 -0.54 -18.20 5.93
N LEU A 415 0.18 -19.00 5.16
CA LEU A 415 1.53 -18.68 4.67
C LEU A 415 1.45 -18.04 3.28
N ASP A 416 2.09 -16.88 3.09
CA ASP A 416 2.21 -16.23 1.78
C ASP A 416 3.18 -17.03 0.91
N SER A 417 2.69 -17.53 -0.22
CA SER A 417 3.46 -18.34 -1.19
C SER A 417 4.61 -17.58 -1.87
N ASN A 418 4.65 -16.26 -1.77
CA ASN A 418 5.70 -15.43 -2.34
C ASN A 418 6.91 -15.24 -1.39
N ILE A 419 6.81 -15.73 -0.16
CA ILE A 419 7.90 -15.66 0.81
C ILE A 419 9.06 -16.56 0.35
N LYS A 420 10.27 -16.04 0.45
CA LYS A 420 11.52 -16.76 0.15
C LYS A 420 12.46 -16.69 1.36
N LYS A 421 13.43 -17.58 1.38
CA LYS A 421 14.56 -17.48 2.33
C LYS A 421 15.21 -16.09 2.19
N ASP A 422 15.63 -15.53 3.32
CA ASP A 422 16.22 -14.19 3.49
C ASP A 422 15.26 -13.01 3.30
N ASP A 423 13.97 -13.23 2.96
CA ASP A 423 12.93 -12.23 3.09
C ASP A 423 12.64 -11.91 4.57
N TYR A 424 11.88 -10.86 4.80
CA TYR A 424 11.26 -10.57 6.09
C TYR A 424 9.78 -10.93 6.05
N ALA A 425 9.31 -11.57 7.10
CA ALA A 425 7.91 -11.91 7.29
C ALA A 425 7.26 -10.97 8.30
N VAL A 426 6.07 -10.48 7.97
CA VAL A 426 5.13 -9.84 8.90
C VAL A 426 4.22 -10.92 9.44
N ILE A 427 4.15 -11.03 10.76
CA ILE A 427 3.40 -12.07 11.45
C ILE A 427 2.33 -11.41 12.30
N SER A 428 1.08 -11.86 12.15
CA SER A 428 -0.04 -11.45 12.99
C SER A 428 -0.68 -12.64 13.71
N SER A 429 -1.27 -12.36 14.86
CA SER A 429 -1.81 -13.35 15.78
C SER A 429 -3.05 -14.06 15.23
N LYS A 430 -3.23 -15.33 15.63
CA LYS A 430 -4.40 -16.17 15.35
C LYS A 430 -5.72 -15.53 15.83
N GLY A 431 -5.71 -14.79 16.94
CA GLY A 431 -6.89 -14.15 17.51
C GLY A 431 -7.55 -13.10 16.60
N ASN A 432 -6.83 -12.60 15.59
CA ASN A 432 -7.36 -11.63 14.64
C ASN A 432 -8.21 -12.25 13.50
N TYR A 433 -8.20 -13.58 13.36
CA TYR A 433 -8.78 -14.26 12.20
C TYR A 433 -9.77 -15.34 12.61
N ALA A 434 -10.86 -15.44 11.86
CA ALA A 434 -11.94 -16.38 12.14
C ALA A 434 -11.58 -17.83 11.94
N ASP A 435 -10.63 -18.11 11.06
CA ASP A 435 -10.14 -19.46 10.81
C ASP A 435 -9.26 -20.01 11.94
N GLY A 436 -8.95 -19.16 12.92
CA GLY A 436 -8.07 -19.47 14.04
C GLY A 436 -6.61 -19.64 13.63
N LYS A 437 -6.26 -19.28 12.39
CA LYS A 437 -4.88 -19.28 11.90
C LYS A 437 -4.34 -17.85 11.96
N GLY A 438 -3.05 -17.73 12.30
CA GLY A 438 -2.32 -16.49 12.13
C GLY A 438 -1.99 -16.24 10.64
N VAL A 439 -1.33 -15.13 10.36
CA VAL A 439 -0.84 -14.82 9.01
C VAL A 439 0.67 -14.62 9.05
N VAL A 440 1.35 -15.20 8.08
CA VAL A 440 2.77 -14.96 7.80
C VAL A 440 2.86 -14.44 6.37
N ALA A 441 2.99 -13.13 6.23
CA ALA A 441 3.02 -12.45 4.93
C ALA A 441 4.40 -11.87 4.65
N LYS A 442 4.75 -11.74 3.36
CA LYS A 442 6.00 -11.07 2.97
C LYS A 442 5.93 -9.58 3.36
N ALA A 443 6.97 -9.10 4.06
CA ALA A 443 7.07 -7.71 4.48
C ALA A 443 7.34 -6.78 3.28
N THR A 444 6.80 -5.57 3.34
CA THR A 444 7.21 -4.49 2.46
C THR A 444 8.62 -4.02 2.87
N THR A 445 9.51 -3.86 1.90
CA THR A 445 10.87 -3.38 2.15
C THR A 445 11.20 -2.19 1.28
N VAL A 446 12.04 -1.28 1.81
CA VAL A 446 12.59 -0.15 1.07
C VAL A 446 14.10 -0.19 1.23
N GLU A 447 14.81 -0.22 0.11
CA GLU A 447 16.27 -0.19 0.10
C GLU A 447 16.76 1.14 -0.46
N GLY A 448 17.73 1.75 0.20
CA GLY A 448 18.31 2.98 -0.29
C GLY A 448 19.30 3.60 0.68
N LYS A 449 19.89 4.72 0.25
CA LYS A 449 20.78 5.54 1.06
C LYS A 449 19.96 6.54 1.87
N ILE A 450 20.22 6.64 3.16
CA ILE A 450 19.59 7.65 4.01
C ILE A 450 20.12 9.03 3.64
N THR A 451 19.25 9.88 3.10
CA THR A 451 19.58 11.23 2.63
C THR A 451 19.29 12.32 3.65
N SER A 452 18.41 12.04 4.62
CA SER A 452 18.07 12.96 5.72
C SER A 452 17.63 12.20 6.96
N THR A 453 17.79 12.82 8.12
CA THR A 453 17.35 12.25 9.40
C THR A 453 16.64 13.29 10.24
N LYS A 454 15.64 12.87 11.04
CA LYS A 454 15.07 13.67 12.12
C LYS A 454 15.29 12.97 13.45
N THR A 455 15.39 13.78 14.50
CA THR A 455 15.62 13.29 15.85
C THR A 455 14.48 13.70 16.77
N THR A 456 14.29 12.90 17.81
CA THR A 456 13.43 13.21 18.94
C THR A 456 14.25 13.21 20.22
N ASN A 457 13.85 14.05 21.18
CA ASN A 457 14.47 14.03 22.50
C ASN A 457 13.82 12.94 23.35
N ASP A 458 14.60 11.94 23.72
CA ASP A 458 14.18 10.86 24.61
C ASP A 458 15.00 10.95 25.91
N ASN A 459 14.36 11.48 26.96
CA ASN A 459 15.00 11.66 28.29
C ASN A 459 16.35 12.39 28.26
N GLY A 460 16.44 13.46 27.45
CA GLY A 460 17.67 14.25 27.33
C GLY A 460 18.64 13.74 26.26
N THR A 461 18.37 12.62 25.63
CA THR A 461 19.17 12.05 24.54
C THR A 461 18.45 12.25 23.21
N MET A 462 19.12 12.87 22.23
CA MET A 462 18.60 12.98 20.87
C MET A 462 18.75 11.64 20.16
N LYS A 463 17.63 11.08 19.71
CA LYS A 463 17.58 9.79 18.98
C LYS A 463 16.91 9.99 17.63
N ILE A 464 17.46 9.39 16.57
CA ILE A 464 16.86 9.40 15.23
C ILE A 464 15.54 8.66 15.30
N ASN A 465 14.47 9.32 14.86
CA ASN A 465 13.12 8.74 14.81
C ASN A 465 12.51 8.75 13.41
N LYS A 466 13.07 9.49 12.45
CA LYS A 466 12.67 9.45 11.04
C LYS A 466 13.90 9.50 10.14
N VAL A 467 13.81 8.84 9.00
CA VAL A 467 14.83 8.86 7.95
C VAL A 467 14.17 9.07 6.59
N ALA A 468 14.88 9.74 5.68
CA ALA A 468 14.45 9.87 4.29
C ALA A 468 15.31 9.00 3.38
N ILE A 469 14.64 8.30 2.46
CA ILE A 469 15.24 7.55 1.36
C ILE A 469 14.45 7.92 0.10
N ASP A 470 15.15 8.36 -0.94
CA ASP A 470 14.56 8.73 -2.25
C ASP A 470 13.41 9.75 -2.10
N GLY A 471 13.58 10.74 -1.24
CA GLY A 471 12.60 11.78 -0.97
C GLY A 471 11.45 11.38 -0.04
N ASN A 472 11.31 10.10 0.30
CA ASN A 472 10.25 9.60 1.16
C ASN A 472 10.70 9.46 2.61
N TRP A 473 9.89 9.95 3.54
CA TRP A 473 10.16 9.87 4.97
C TRP A 473 9.54 8.63 5.60
N TYR A 474 10.34 7.93 6.40
CA TYR A 474 9.95 6.72 7.14
C TYR A 474 10.18 6.94 8.64
N GLU A 475 9.14 6.74 9.43
CA GLU A 475 9.20 6.87 10.89
C GLU A 475 9.55 5.54 11.54
N THR A 476 10.38 5.57 12.59
CA THR A 476 10.67 4.38 13.39
C THR A 476 9.51 4.03 14.30
N ASN A 477 9.24 2.73 14.50
CA ASN A 477 8.49 2.34 15.68
C ASN A 477 9.34 2.59 16.96
N ALA A 478 8.73 2.49 18.13
CA ALA A 478 9.40 2.85 19.39
C ALA A 478 10.69 2.03 19.63
N ASN A 479 10.72 0.76 19.21
CA ASN A 479 11.84 -0.15 19.43
C ASN A 479 13.04 0.11 18.52
N LYS A 480 12.87 0.83 17.42
CA LYS A 480 13.92 1.16 16.45
C LYS A 480 14.42 2.61 16.56
N THR A 481 13.82 3.42 17.41
CA THR A 481 14.25 4.80 17.63
C THR A 481 15.69 4.81 18.16
N GLY A 482 16.55 5.57 17.47
CA GLY A 482 17.98 5.71 17.80
C GLY A 482 18.84 4.51 17.38
N SER A 483 18.36 3.64 16.50
CA SER A 483 19.17 2.57 15.92
C SER A 483 20.41 3.13 15.24
N SER A 484 21.57 2.53 15.54
CA SER A 484 22.85 2.95 14.95
C SER A 484 22.93 2.75 13.43
N ALA A 485 22.06 1.88 12.87
CA ALA A 485 21.96 1.66 11.44
C ALA A 485 21.28 2.83 10.70
N LEU A 486 20.48 3.65 11.39
CA LEU A 486 19.71 4.76 10.80
C LEU A 486 20.53 6.07 10.69
N LYS A 487 21.82 6.01 10.44
CA LYS A 487 22.68 7.20 10.27
C LYS A 487 22.57 7.75 8.85
N LEU A 488 22.72 9.07 8.75
CA LEU A 488 22.83 9.75 7.46
C LEU A 488 23.94 9.11 6.62
N GLY A 489 23.65 8.87 5.34
CA GLY A 489 24.59 8.26 4.40
C GLY A 489 24.61 6.73 4.40
N ASN A 490 24.07 6.06 5.42
CA ASN A 490 23.99 4.59 5.42
C ASN A 490 23.03 4.08 4.34
N LYS A 491 23.44 3.04 3.63
CA LYS A 491 22.52 2.26 2.79
C LYS A 491 21.89 1.18 3.63
N VAL A 492 20.60 1.20 3.69
CA VAL A 492 19.81 0.30 4.54
C VAL A 492 18.69 -0.34 3.74
N LYS A 493 18.24 -1.48 4.23
CA LYS A 493 16.96 -2.08 3.90
C LYS A 493 16.02 -1.87 5.08
N LEU A 494 15.07 -0.98 4.94
CA LEU A 494 14.00 -0.78 5.90
C LEU A 494 12.93 -1.83 5.69
N VAL A 495 12.48 -2.46 6.77
CA VAL A 495 11.35 -3.39 6.74
C VAL A 495 10.18 -2.69 7.38
N LEU A 496 9.10 -2.54 6.61
CA LEU A 496 7.99 -1.68 6.97
C LEU A 496 6.74 -2.49 7.32
N VAL A 497 6.03 -1.99 8.33
CA VAL A 497 4.64 -2.36 8.61
C VAL A 497 3.83 -1.07 8.69
N ASN A 498 2.86 -0.92 7.79
CA ASN A 498 2.01 0.27 7.67
C ASN A 498 2.79 1.59 7.65
N GLY A 499 3.93 1.60 6.94
CA GLY A 499 4.79 2.77 6.79
C GLY A 499 5.78 3.02 7.93
N PHE A 500 5.75 2.22 9.01
CA PHE A 500 6.67 2.34 10.15
C PHE A 500 7.80 1.33 10.06
N ILE A 501 9.01 1.74 10.45
CA ILE A 501 10.21 0.90 10.43
C ILE A 501 10.16 -0.09 11.59
N TYR A 502 10.00 -1.37 11.29
CA TYR A 502 9.99 -2.48 12.24
C TYR A 502 11.33 -3.20 12.33
N GLU A 503 12.09 -3.22 11.23
CA GLU A 503 13.44 -3.77 11.21
C GLU A 503 14.31 -2.95 10.26
N VAL A 504 15.61 -2.93 10.55
CA VAL A 504 16.61 -2.27 9.73
C VAL A 504 17.74 -3.27 9.45
N ASP A 505 17.89 -3.64 8.21
CA ASP A 505 19.03 -4.43 7.75
C ASP A 505 20.05 -3.46 7.15
N ASN A 506 21.28 -3.53 7.64
CA ASN A 506 22.35 -2.73 7.09
C ASN A 506 22.89 -3.47 5.85
N ILE A 507 22.54 -2.98 4.66
CA ILE A 507 23.04 -3.57 3.42
C ILE A 507 24.48 -3.11 3.19
N THR A 508 25.40 -3.59 3.94
CA THR A 508 26.82 -3.23 3.91
C THR A 508 27.05 -1.76 4.27
N ALA A 509 27.70 -1.50 5.37
CA ALA A 509 28.22 -0.18 5.66
C ALA A 509 29.15 0.22 4.50
N GLY A 510 28.66 0.99 3.56
CA GLY A 510 29.52 1.85 2.80
C GLY A 510 30.30 2.63 3.88
N THR A 511 31.54 2.91 3.67
CA THR A 511 32.37 3.68 4.60
C THR A 511 31.83 5.10 4.69
N THR A 512 30.80 5.29 5.52
CA THR A 512 30.01 6.54 5.60
C THR A 512 30.81 7.66 6.28
N ASP A 513 31.83 7.29 7.02
CA ASP A 513 32.69 8.23 7.73
C ASP A 513 34.01 8.46 6.98
N VAL A 514 33.96 8.37 5.64
CA VAL A 514 35.10 8.68 4.75
C VAL A 514 34.82 9.95 3.96
N ALA A 515 35.82 10.80 3.88
CA ALA A 515 35.79 12.02 3.07
C ALA A 515 37.02 12.09 2.17
N LEU A 516 36.88 12.78 1.04
CA LEU A 516 38.02 13.23 0.26
C LEU A 516 38.50 14.58 0.79
N VAL A 517 39.76 14.67 1.20
CA VAL A 517 40.42 15.92 1.56
C VAL A 517 40.90 16.57 0.26
N VAL A 518 40.17 17.58 -0.20
CA VAL A 518 40.52 18.33 -1.41
C VAL A 518 41.66 19.30 -1.12
N GLU A 519 41.57 19.94 0.05
CA GLU A 519 42.56 20.92 0.49
C GLU A 519 42.63 20.92 2.02
N LEU A 520 43.84 21.08 2.58
CA LEU A 520 44.09 21.29 3.99
C LEU A 520 44.95 22.52 4.16
N GLY A 521 44.66 23.34 5.14
CA GLY A 521 45.40 24.59 5.37
C GLY A 521 45.28 25.13 6.79
N LYS A 522 45.96 26.25 7.03
CA LYS A 522 45.80 26.98 8.29
C LYS A 522 44.45 27.68 8.29
N SER A 523 43.81 27.75 9.43
CA SER A 523 42.60 28.58 9.57
C SER A 523 42.90 30.03 9.29
N ASN A 524 42.05 30.69 8.55
CA ASN A 524 42.11 32.14 8.30
C ASN A 524 41.70 32.97 9.51
N THR A 525 41.18 32.38 10.58
CA THR A 525 40.82 33.04 11.83
C THR A 525 42.05 33.24 12.72
N VAL A 526 42.38 34.48 13.06
CA VAL A 526 43.52 34.81 13.91
C VAL A 526 43.35 34.14 15.28
N GLY A 527 44.37 33.40 15.70
CA GLY A 527 44.35 32.67 16.98
C GLY A 527 43.58 31.35 16.98
N SER A 528 43.11 30.90 15.82
CA SER A 528 42.45 29.57 15.72
C SER A 528 43.35 28.44 16.19
N LYS A 529 42.81 27.59 17.04
CA LYS A 529 43.46 26.34 17.45
C LYS A 529 43.28 25.20 16.44
N TYR A 530 42.48 25.39 15.39
CA TYR A 530 42.17 24.40 14.37
C TYR A 530 42.91 24.63 13.04
N TYR A 531 42.98 23.62 12.21
CA TYR A 531 43.20 23.74 10.77
C TYR A 531 41.84 23.92 10.05
N GLN A 532 41.86 24.21 8.76
CA GLN A 532 40.67 24.17 7.90
C GLN A 532 40.92 23.21 6.76
N ALA A 533 39.91 22.44 6.42
CA ALA A 533 39.94 21.54 5.28
C ALA A 533 38.69 21.75 4.42
N ARG A 534 38.88 21.68 3.11
CA ARG A 534 37.79 21.45 2.15
C ARG A 534 37.62 19.98 1.98
N LEU A 535 36.46 19.49 2.36
CA LEU A 535 36.10 18.04 2.32
C LEU A 535 34.96 17.82 1.36
N ILE A 536 35.05 16.71 0.61
CA ILE A 536 33.90 16.12 -0.05
C ILE A 536 33.50 14.90 0.76
N LEU A 537 32.30 14.90 1.30
CA LEU A 537 31.78 13.79 2.10
C LEU A 537 31.23 12.69 1.21
N ALA A 538 30.97 11.53 1.80
CA ALA A 538 30.41 10.37 1.08
C ALA A 538 29.04 10.64 0.42
N ASP A 539 28.29 11.61 0.91
CA ASP A 539 27.01 12.06 0.35
C ASP A 539 27.15 13.09 -0.78
N GLY A 540 28.39 13.42 -1.18
CA GLY A 540 28.69 14.42 -2.19
C GLY A 540 28.74 15.86 -1.68
N THR A 541 28.49 16.11 -0.39
CA THR A 541 28.56 17.45 0.20
C THR A 541 29.99 17.98 0.11
N ASP A 542 30.17 19.12 -0.53
CA ASP A 542 31.45 19.87 -0.61
C ASP A 542 31.41 21.04 0.38
N LYS A 543 32.28 21.03 1.39
CA LYS A 543 32.30 22.06 2.43
C LYS A 543 33.68 22.32 3.04
N VAL A 544 33.85 23.52 3.52
CA VAL A 544 35.03 23.92 4.34
C VAL A 544 34.68 23.79 5.81
N VAL A 545 35.51 23.06 6.56
CA VAL A 545 35.30 22.75 7.98
C VAL A 545 36.51 23.02 8.80
N ASP A 546 36.30 23.29 10.10
CA ASP A 546 37.39 23.30 11.06
C ASP A 546 37.79 21.87 11.42
N VAL A 547 39.13 21.65 11.47
CA VAL A 547 39.70 20.33 11.70
C VAL A 547 40.69 20.38 12.86
N GLU A 548 40.64 19.39 13.75
CA GLU A 548 41.60 19.24 14.85
C GLU A 548 43.03 19.10 14.29
N LYS A 549 44.00 19.63 15.04
CA LYS A 549 45.44 19.50 14.70
C LYS A 549 46.00 18.11 15.00
N LYS A 550 45.27 17.36 15.76
CA LYS A 550 45.51 15.95 16.05
C LYS A 550 44.60 15.05 15.21
N ASP A 551 45.11 13.92 14.77
CA ASP A 551 44.30 12.90 14.16
C ASP A 551 43.53 12.07 15.20
N GLY A 552 42.69 11.11 14.76
CA GLY A 552 41.93 10.25 15.67
C GLY A 552 42.76 9.35 16.58
N ASN A 553 44.05 9.25 16.32
CA ASN A 553 45.01 8.49 17.13
C ASN A 553 45.92 9.37 18.00
N ASP A 554 45.57 10.64 18.16
CA ASP A 554 46.31 11.65 18.93
C ASP A 554 47.70 12.02 18.39
N HIS A 555 47.96 11.77 17.09
CA HIS A 555 49.16 12.21 16.40
C HIS A 555 48.92 13.57 15.75
N ASP A 556 50.02 14.29 15.42
CA ASP A 556 49.91 15.52 14.65
C ASP A 556 49.35 15.20 13.25
N LEU A 557 48.23 15.83 12.86
CA LEU A 557 47.61 15.65 11.57
C LEU A 557 48.55 15.98 10.41
N VAL A 558 49.42 16.98 10.62
CA VAL A 558 50.51 17.33 9.69
C VAL A 558 51.82 17.08 10.39
N PRO A 559 52.41 15.86 10.27
CA PRO A 559 53.64 15.50 10.95
C PRO A 559 54.84 16.31 10.46
N THR A 560 55.94 16.29 11.28
CA THR A 560 57.19 16.94 10.90
C THR A 560 57.74 16.41 9.58
N GLY A 561 58.02 17.29 8.63
CA GLY A 561 58.50 16.94 7.30
C GLY A 561 57.41 16.85 6.23
N LYS A 562 56.15 16.95 6.60
CA LYS A 562 55.00 17.07 5.71
C LYS A 562 54.48 18.50 5.62
N THR A 563 53.85 18.81 4.54
CA THR A 563 53.19 20.09 4.26
C THR A 563 51.72 19.89 4.03
N PHE A 564 50.91 20.93 4.07
CA PHE A 564 49.47 20.82 3.76
C PHE A 564 49.20 20.30 2.36
N ALA A 565 50.10 20.57 1.42
CA ALA A 565 49.96 20.07 0.03
C ALA A 565 50.06 18.55 -0.09
N ASP A 566 50.73 17.89 0.86
CA ASP A 566 50.81 16.41 0.87
C ASP A 566 49.48 15.74 1.11
N PHE A 567 48.47 16.47 1.60
CA PHE A 567 47.14 15.95 1.94
C PHE A 567 46.09 16.27 0.89
N LYS A 568 46.50 16.96 -0.20
CA LYS A 568 45.57 17.21 -1.30
C LYS A 568 45.16 15.89 -1.98
N ASP A 569 43.86 15.80 -2.28
CA ASP A 569 43.25 14.66 -2.96
C ASP A 569 43.52 13.34 -2.24
N THR A 570 43.39 13.35 -0.91
CA THR A 570 43.58 12.15 -0.07
C THR A 570 42.30 11.73 0.60
N LEU A 571 42.13 10.42 0.83
CA LEU A 571 41.02 9.92 1.62
C LEU A 571 41.34 10.03 3.13
N ALA A 572 40.31 10.34 3.90
CA ALA A 572 40.38 10.35 5.37
C ALA A 572 39.10 9.76 5.96
N SER A 573 39.20 9.02 7.04
CA SER A 573 38.04 8.83 7.92
C SER A 573 37.90 10.05 8.80
N TYR A 574 36.69 10.28 9.31
CA TYR A 574 36.44 11.44 10.17
C TYR A 574 35.43 11.16 11.29
N ASP A 575 35.62 11.85 12.40
CA ASP A 575 34.63 12.03 13.45
C ASP A 575 34.26 13.49 13.59
N VAL A 576 33.04 13.79 14.03
CA VAL A 576 32.56 15.17 14.23
C VAL A 576 32.11 15.38 15.66
N SER A 577 32.67 16.39 16.31
CA SER A 577 32.22 16.85 17.63
C SER A 577 32.08 18.37 17.65
N LYS A 578 30.86 18.87 17.91
CA LYS A 578 30.57 20.31 17.97
C LYS A 578 31.04 21.07 16.72
N ASP A 579 30.70 20.54 15.55
CA ASP A 579 31.07 21.06 14.23
C ASP A 579 32.58 21.09 13.90
N VAL A 580 33.41 20.46 14.72
CA VAL A 580 34.84 20.30 14.46
C VAL A 580 35.10 18.86 14.03
N TYR A 581 35.88 18.70 12.98
CA TYR A 581 36.23 17.41 12.39
C TYR A 581 37.56 16.89 12.92
N THR A 582 37.63 15.64 13.31
CA THR A 582 38.88 14.92 13.59
C THR A 582 39.13 13.98 12.40
N LEU A 583 40.18 14.23 11.63
CA LEU A 583 40.54 13.45 10.48
C LEU A 583 41.58 12.40 10.83
N THR A 584 41.41 11.18 10.27
CA THR A 584 42.45 10.14 10.24
C THR A 584 42.72 9.78 8.78
N MET A 585 43.96 10.09 8.33
CA MET A 585 44.32 9.95 6.92
C MET A 585 44.44 8.48 6.50
N ILE A 586 43.82 8.12 5.39
CA ILE A 586 43.86 6.76 4.80
C ILE A 586 45.08 6.60 3.86
N ASN A 587 46.08 7.43 4.00
CA ASN A 587 47.29 7.32 3.19
C ASN A 587 48.41 6.67 3.97
N GLY A 588 48.84 5.64 3.44
CA GLY A 588 49.84 4.70 3.71
C GLY A 588 51.12 5.03 4.50
N ASP A 589 51.38 6.21 4.92
CA ASP A 589 52.67 6.44 5.55
C ASP A 589 52.69 6.55 7.08
N THR A 590 51.58 6.79 7.76
CA THR A 590 51.63 6.94 9.22
C THR A 590 50.37 6.69 10.03
N ALA A 591 49.19 6.58 9.42
CA ALA A 591 47.95 6.31 10.16
C ALA A 591 47.16 5.17 9.53
N LYS A 592 46.92 4.10 10.25
CA LYS A 592 45.86 3.14 9.87
C LYS A 592 44.54 3.85 10.09
N ALA A 593 43.75 4.00 9.05
CA ALA A 593 42.35 4.36 9.25
C ALA A 593 41.71 3.26 10.11
N ASP A 594 41.24 3.63 11.26
CA ASP A 594 40.56 2.68 12.16
C ASP A 594 39.12 2.48 11.74
N LEU A 595 38.95 2.09 10.47
CA LEU A 595 37.67 1.62 9.94
C LEU A 595 37.65 0.12 10.10
N ALA A 596 36.93 -0.36 11.10
CA ALA A 596 36.83 -1.76 11.44
C ALA A 596 36.52 -2.61 10.21
N GLY A 597 37.40 -3.58 9.88
CA GLY A 597 37.24 -4.50 8.77
C GLY A 597 37.79 -4.05 7.42
N TYR A 598 38.50 -2.92 7.31
CA TYR A 598 39.07 -2.43 6.07
C TYR A 598 40.59 -2.24 6.13
N GLU A 599 41.25 -2.46 5.00
CA GLU A 599 42.69 -2.22 4.79
C GLU A 599 42.93 -1.13 3.75
N ASN A 600 44.04 -0.39 3.88
CA ASN A 600 44.43 0.71 2.99
C ASN A 600 45.32 0.22 1.86
N PHE A 601 44.97 0.55 0.61
CA PHE A 601 45.79 0.35 -0.55
C PHE A 601 45.85 1.61 -1.37
N TYR A 602 46.95 1.89 -2.01
CA TYR A 602 47.03 2.94 -3.01
C TYR A 602 47.80 2.48 -4.24
N SER A 603 47.46 3.08 -5.38
CA SER A 603 48.19 2.95 -6.60
C SER A 603 48.18 4.27 -7.36
N THR A 604 49.27 4.56 -8.06
CA THR A 604 49.38 5.68 -8.96
C THR A 604 49.00 5.31 -10.40
N THR A 605 48.78 4.02 -10.67
CA THR A 605 48.44 3.51 -11.99
C THR A 605 47.34 2.48 -11.87
N GLY A 606 46.24 2.68 -12.58
CA GLY A 606 45.11 1.76 -12.58
C GLY A 606 44.25 1.94 -13.80
N ALA A 607 43.53 0.90 -14.17
CA ALA A 607 42.50 0.93 -15.18
C ALA A 607 41.29 0.21 -14.67
N THR A 608 40.08 0.72 -14.93
CA THR A 608 38.85 0.02 -14.63
C THR A 608 38.44 -0.80 -15.83
N VAL A 609 38.02 -2.02 -15.57
CA VAL A 609 37.40 -2.91 -16.55
C VAL A 609 36.45 -3.82 -15.81
N ASP A 610 35.23 -3.98 -16.30
CA ASP A 610 34.22 -4.90 -15.77
C ASP A 610 33.96 -4.74 -14.23
N GLY A 611 33.83 -3.51 -13.75
CA GLY A 611 33.55 -3.26 -12.35
C GLY A 611 34.71 -3.57 -11.38
N SER A 612 35.95 -3.61 -11.87
CA SER A 612 37.13 -3.75 -11.05
C SER A 612 38.19 -2.71 -11.40
N ILE A 613 39.05 -2.38 -10.46
CA ILE A 613 40.25 -1.63 -10.69
C ILE A 613 41.45 -2.61 -10.78
N ARG A 614 42.24 -2.47 -11.84
CA ARG A 614 43.41 -3.30 -12.08
C ARG A 614 44.66 -2.43 -11.99
N ASN A 615 45.63 -2.83 -11.18
CA ASN A 615 46.97 -2.22 -11.24
C ASN A 615 47.71 -2.76 -12.48
N THR A 616 48.03 -1.87 -13.41
CA THR A 616 48.71 -2.25 -14.68
C THR A 616 50.20 -2.48 -14.52
N THR A 617 50.79 -2.10 -13.41
CA THR A 617 52.23 -2.23 -13.16
C THR A 617 52.60 -3.27 -12.09
N GLY A 618 51.63 -3.99 -11.57
CA GLY A 618 51.86 -5.00 -10.54
C GLY A 618 50.70 -5.08 -9.51
N ASN A 619 50.99 -5.30 -8.26
CA ASN A 619 50.01 -5.37 -7.20
C ASN A 619 49.80 -4.01 -6.56
N PHE A 620 48.59 -3.75 -6.05
CA PHE A 620 48.33 -2.62 -5.17
C PHE A 620 49.19 -2.74 -3.91
N SER A 621 49.75 -1.66 -3.46
CA SER A 621 50.57 -1.63 -2.24
C SER A 621 49.82 -0.98 -1.08
N ASN A 622 50.03 -1.43 0.13
CA ASN A 622 49.38 -0.89 1.34
C ASN A 622 50.23 0.14 2.06
N GLY A 623 51.14 0.82 1.45
CA GLY A 623 51.94 1.89 2.07
C GLY A 623 52.93 1.49 3.18
N THR A 624 52.89 0.26 3.66
CA THR A 624 53.87 -0.30 4.58
C THR A 624 54.81 -1.18 3.79
N ALA A 625 56.09 -0.87 3.79
CA ALA A 625 57.14 -1.43 2.94
C ALA A 625 57.35 -2.97 2.99
N ASN A 626 56.52 -3.71 3.73
CA ASN A 626 56.80 -5.14 4.01
C ASN A 626 55.59 -6.08 3.89
N VAL A 627 54.43 -5.66 3.38
CA VAL A 627 53.36 -6.62 3.14
C VAL A 627 53.06 -6.65 1.64
N ALA A 628 53.64 -7.58 0.94
CA ALA A 628 53.30 -7.90 -0.42
C ALA A 628 51.93 -8.59 -0.42
N THR A 629 50.86 -7.81 -0.44
CA THR A 629 49.55 -8.33 -0.74
C THR A 629 49.46 -8.51 -2.26
N SER A 630 49.07 -9.67 -2.69
CA SER A 630 49.02 -10.06 -4.12
C SER A 630 47.76 -9.57 -4.84
N VAL A 631 47.21 -8.42 -4.45
CA VAL A 631 46.00 -7.89 -5.08
C VAL A 631 46.38 -7.13 -6.34
N SER A 632 46.25 -7.77 -7.50
CA SER A 632 46.37 -7.12 -8.80
C SER A 632 45.08 -6.57 -9.34
N ARG A 633 43.95 -6.93 -8.72
CA ARG A 633 42.60 -6.53 -9.14
C ARG A 633 41.70 -6.36 -7.92
N ALA A 634 41.04 -5.25 -7.83
CA ALA A 634 40.06 -4.96 -6.76
C ALA A 634 38.66 -4.75 -7.36
N TYR A 635 37.64 -5.35 -6.73
CA TYR A 635 36.25 -5.28 -7.15
C TYR A 635 35.49 -4.29 -6.27
N PHE A 636 34.65 -3.50 -6.87
CA PHE A 636 33.79 -2.59 -6.12
C PHE A 636 32.57 -3.30 -5.58
N TYR A 637 32.23 -3.06 -4.33
CA TYR A 637 30.86 -3.26 -3.87
C TYR A 637 29.92 -2.31 -4.61
N ASP A 638 28.70 -2.70 -4.87
CA ASP A 638 27.66 -1.80 -5.43
C ASP A 638 27.50 -0.54 -4.59
N THR A 639 27.76 -0.66 -3.29
CA THR A 639 27.60 0.38 -2.27
C THR A 639 28.90 1.13 -1.98
N ALA A 640 30.01 0.84 -2.68
CA ALA A 640 31.26 1.54 -2.44
C ALA A 640 31.10 3.06 -2.70
N THR A 641 31.73 3.87 -1.87
CA THR A 641 31.81 5.31 -2.08
C THR A 641 33.01 5.62 -2.97
N VAL A 642 32.77 6.17 -4.16
CA VAL A 642 33.84 6.49 -5.10
C VAL A 642 33.87 7.99 -5.33
N PHE A 643 34.94 8.64 -4.85
CA PHE A 643 35.23 10.04 -5.11
C PHE A 643 35.93 10.15 -6.45
N VAL A 644 35.38 10.92 -7.37
CA VAL A 644 35.91 11.09 -8.72
C VAL A 644 36.35 12.53 -8.92
N LYS A 645 37.61 12.73 -9.30
CA LYS A 645 38.11 14.01 -9.80
C LYS A 645 38.13 13.99 -11.32
N TYR A 646 37.62 15.03 -11.95
CA TYR A 646 37.53 15.17 -13.41
C TYR A 646 37.69 16.65 -13.83
N LYS A 647 37.81 16.93 -15.09
CA LYS A 647 38.03 18.29 -15.61
C LYS A 647 39.08 19.07 -14.83
N THR A 648 40.13 18.41 -14.41
CA THR A 648 41.25 18.93 -13.67
C THR A 648 41.01 19.16 -12.18
N ASP A 649 39.94 19.83 -11.77
CA ASP A 649 39.63 20.18 -10.38
C ASP A 649 38.17 20.13 -10.00
N GLU A 650 37.32 19.47 -10.79
CA GLU A 650 35.94 19.17 -10.42
C GLU A 650 35.85 17.80 -9.72
N TYR A 651 34.92 17.66 -8.81
CA TYR A 651 34.77 16.46 -8.00
C TYR A 651 33.32 15.99 -8.00
N LYS A 652 33.12 14.69 -7.96
CA LYS A 652 31.81 14.04 -7.83
C LYS A 652 31.95 12.78 -6.99
N VAL A 653 30.91 12.41 -6.27
CA VAL A 653 30.83 11.12 -5.60
C VAL A 653 29.86 10.23 -6.37
N VAL A 654 30.29 9.01 -6.66
CA VAL A 654 29.48 8.00 -7.34
C VAL A 654 29.50 6.69 -6.54
N SER A 655 28.55 5.80 -6.80
CA SER A 655 28.54 4.47 -6.17
C SER A 655 29.49 3.51 -6.90
N GLY A 656 29.88 2.43 -6.22
CA GLY A 656 30.64 1.35 -6.86
C GLY A 656 29.85 0.65 -7.97
N LYS A 657 28.53 0.68 -7.92
CA LYS A 657 27.64 0.23 -8.98
C LYS A 657 27.89 1.02 -10.28
N SER A 658 28.02 2.34 -10.17
CA SER A 658 28.37 3.19 -11.32
C SER A 658 29.72 2.84 -11.93
N VAL A 659 30.72 2.52 -11.08
CA VAL A 659 32.04 2.10 -11.55
C VAL A 659 31.99 0.79 -12.33
N LYS A 660 31.09 -0.10 -12.00
CA LYS A 660 30.90 -1.36 -12.73
C LYS A 660 30.43 -1.16 -14.17
N GLY A 661 29.77 -0.03 -14.47
CA GLY A 661 29.37 0.36 -15.81
C GLY A 661 30.46 1.04 -16.63
N TRP A 662 31.61 1.37 -16.03
CA TRP A 662 32.67 2.05 -16.74
C TRP A 662 33.37 1.11 -17.73
N ASP A 663 33.52 1.56 -18.95
CA ASP A 663 34.30 0.83 -19.96
C ASP A 663 35.79 1.21 -19.92
N SER A 664 36.62 0.46 -20.64
CA SER A 664 38.05 0.72 -20.70
C SER A 664 38.40 2.06 -21.36
N THR A 665 37.50 2.65 -22.15
CA THR A 665 37.71 3.94 -22.82
C THR A 665 37.45 5.10 -21.90
N THR A 666 36.57 4.96 -20.93
CA THR A 666 36.20 5.99 -19.95
C THR A 666 37.38 6.40 -19.07
N VAL A 667 38.20 5.46 -18.68
CA VAL A 667 39.40 5.67 -17.81
C VAL A 667 40.72 5.56 -18.50
N SER A 668 40.77 5.16 -19.78
CA SER A 668 42.02 5.10 -20.57
C SER A 668 42.41 6.51 -21.02
N GLY A 669 43.75 6.75 -21.08
CA GLY A 669 44.32 7.98 -21.66
C GLY A 669 44.40 9.18 -20.72
N VAL A 670 44.15 9.06 -19.43
CA VAL A 670 44.49 10.08 -18.43
C VAL A 670 46.02 10.09 -18.27
N SER A 671 46.66 11.18 -18.69
CA SER A 671 48.11 11.34 -18.61
C SER A 671 48.47 12.39 -17.56
N THR A 672 49.25 11.97 -16.57
CA THR A 672 49.99 12.88 -15.74
C THR A 672 51.50 12.67 -16.04
N THR A 673 52.14 13.61 -16.69
CA THR A 673 53.56 13.53 -17.03
C THR A 673 53.99 12.46 -18.07
N GLY A 674 53.22 12.30 -19.15
CA GLY A 674 53.62 11.47 -20.29
C GLY A 674 53.40 9.96 -20.23
N THR A 675 52.85 9.50 -19.14
CA THR A 675 52.36 8.13 -18.95
C THR A 675 50.87 8.15 -18.58
N SER A 676 50.08 7.28 -19.20
CA SER A 676 48.64 7.17 -18.89
C SER A 676 48.45 6.60 -17.49
N HIS A 677 48.00 7.40 -16.53
CA HIS A 677 47.59 6.86 -15.24
C HIS A 677 46.30 7.46 -14.72
N THR A 678 45.59 6.65 -13.99
CA THR A 678 44.53 7.04 -13.09
C THR A 678 45.07 6.89 -11.70
N VAL A 679 45.08 7.97 -10.93
CA VAL A 679 45.44 7.88 -9.51
C VAL A 679 44.27 7.25 -8.76
N VAL A 680 44.52 6.15 -8.09
CA VAL A 680 43.50 5.38 -7.37
C VAL A 680 43.99 5.14 -5.96
N ARG A 681 43.10 5.45 -5.01
CA ARG A 681 43.28 5.12 -3.60
C ARG A 681 42.11 4.24 -3.19
N LEU A 682 42.38 3.13 -2.54
CA LEU A 682 41.39 2.13 -2.23
C LEU A 682 41.35 1.86 -0.74
N LEU A 683 40.15 1.69 -0.24
CA LEU A 683 39.90 1.12 1.07
C LEU A 683 39.20 -0.22 0.83
N THR A 684 39.90 -1.33 1.12
CA THR A 684 39.40 -2.69 0.83
C THR A 684 39.08 -3.44 2.10
N GLU A 685 38.16 -4.40 2.00
CA GLU A 685 37.75 -5.24 3.12
C GLU A 685 38.86 -6.23 3.51
N ALA A 686 39.23 -6.22 4.80
CA ALA A 686 40.40 -6.97 5.30
C ALA A 686 40.21 -8.49 5.32
N ASP A 687 38.99 -8.97 5.50
CA ASP A 687 38.68 -10.39 5.74
C ASP A 687 38.39 -11.20 4.48
N LYS A 688 38.40 -10.58 3.29
CA LYS A 688 38.12 -11.22 1.98
C LYS A 688 39.28 -11.14 1.00
N ASN A 689 40.50 -11.42 1.46
CA ASN A 689 41.72 -11.29 0.66
C ASN A 689 41.93 -9.89 0.06
N SER A 690 41.42 -8.85 0.68
CA SER A 690 41.59 -7.43 0.31
C SER A 690 41.23 -7.13 -1.15
N GLN A 691 40.27 -7.86 -1.71
CA GLN A 691 39.85 -7.69 -3.12
C GLN A 691 38.60 -6.83 -3.32
N TYR A 692 37.91 -6.47 -2.24
CA TYR A 692 36.66 -5.75 -2.30
C TYR A 692 36.80 -4.33 -1.76
N VAL A 693 36.37 -3.35 -2.56
CA VAL A 693 36.52 -1.91 -2.30
C VAL A 693 35.27 -1.35 -1.65
N GLY A 694 35.42 -0.77 -0.45
CA GLY A 694 34.37 -0.02 0.24
C GLY A 694 34.41 1.48 -0.07
N ALA A 695 35.58 2.07 -0.27
CA ALA A 695 35.74 3.45 -0.74
C ALA A 695 36.93 3.58 -1.67
N ALA A 696 36.86 4.55 -2.60
CA ALA A 696 37.96 4.83 -3.51
C ALA A 696 38.03 6.31 -3.89
N PHE A 697 39.20 6.77 -4.27
CA PHE A 697 39.43 8.01 -5.00
C PHE A 697 39.98 7.67 -6.38
N VAL A 698 39.36 8.27 -7.42
CA VAL A 698 39.77 8.09 -8.82
C VAL A 698 39.97 9.44 -9.48
N ASP A 699 41.16 9.74 -9.93
CA ASP A 699 41.48 10.97 -10.68
C ASP A 699 41.45 10.68 -12.19
N LEU A 700 40.47 11.25 -12.88
CA LEU A 700 40.32 11.17 -14.35
C LEU A 700 41.07 12.29 -15.10
N GLY A 701 41.77 13.20 -14.38
CA GLY A 701 42.54 14.29 -14.95
C GLY A 701 41.67 15.32 -15.70
N SER A 702 42.00 15.61 -16.96
CA SER A 702 41.28 16.60 -17.76
C SER A 702 40.08 16.05 -18.54
N LYS A 703 39.72 14.79 -18.34
CA LYS A 703 38.54 14.22 -18.99
C LYS A 703 37.26 14.98 -18.60
N ASN A 704 36.44 15.29 -19.60
CA ASN A 704 35.22 16.07 -19.45
C ASN A 704 34.04 15.21 -18.96
N ASN A 705 34.17 13.91 -19.01
CA ASN A 705 33.06 13.00 -18.74
C ASN A 705 33.23 12.32 -17.39
N THR A 706 32.27 12.51 -16.51
CA THR A 706 32.03 11.55 -15.45
C THR A 706 31.29 10.39 -16.07
N PRO A 707 31.71 9.15 -15.81
CA PRO A 707 30.91 7.99 -16.20
C PRO A 707 29.52 8.09 -15.58
N GLY A 708 28.51 7.78 -16.39
CA GLY A 708 27.15 7.81 -15.97
C GLY A 708 26.88 6.90 -14.76
N GLY A 709 25.86 7.21 -14.03
CA GLY A 709 25.41 6.56 -12.81
C GLY A 709 25.18 7.60 -11.74
N SER A 710 24.02 8.27 -11.80
CA SER A 710 23.60 9.15 -10.72
C SER A 710 22.70 8.35 -9.77
N ASP A 711 22.95 8.46 -8.47
CA ASP A 711 21.97 8.13 -7.43
C ASP A 711 20.79 9.15 -7.43
N LYS A 712 20.60 9.85 -8.55
CA LYS A 712 19.57 10.86 -8.75
C LYS A 712 18.22 10.18 -8.92
N THR A 713 17.22 10.68 -8.26
CA THR A 713 15.83 10.24 -8.41
C THR A 713 15.10 11.16 -9.39
N TYR A 714 14.49 10.56 -10.38
CA TYR A 714 13.77 11.30 -11.42
C TYR A 714 12.28 10.99 -11.39
N ALA A 715 11.50 11.98 -11.79
CA ALA A 715 10.07 11.84 -12.03
C ALA A 715 9.67 12.64 -13.28
N VAL A 716 8.55 12.28 -13.85
CA VAL A 716 7.91 13.04 -14.94
C VAL A 716 6.63 13.67 -14.41
N ALA A 717 6.44 14.95 -14.66
CA ALA A 717 5.23 15.68 -14.29
C ALA A 717 4.04 15.15 -15.08
N LEU A 718 3.01 14.70 -14.37
CA LEU A 718 1.76 14.22 -14.97
C LEU A 718 0.77 15.35 -15.21
N ASP A 719 0.96 16.47 -14.52
CA ASP A 719 0.15 17.67 -14.61
C ASP A 719 1.04 18.90 -14.43
N SER A 720 0.58 20.07 -14.92
CA SER A 720 1.28 21.31 -14.68
C SER A 720 1.24 21.68 -13.20
N SER A 721 2.36 22.22 -12.68
CA SER A 721 2.46 22.63 -11.30
C SER A 721 1.51 23.78 -10.95
N TYR A 722 1.09 23.83 -9.69
CA TYR A 722 0.34 24.96 -9.13
C TYR A 722 0.96 25.40 -7.80
N THR A 723 0.64 26.62 -7.39
CA THR A 723 1.13 27.14 -6.10
C THR A 723 0.05 27.03 -5.03
N ASP A 724 0.48 26.67 -3.81
CA ASP A 724 -0.35 26.67 -2.61
C ASP A 724 0.33 27.46 -1.49
N LYS A 725 -0.47 27.98 -0.56
CA LYS A 725 0.02 28.76 0.56
C LYS A 725 -0.37 28.12 1.89
N VAL A 726 0.61 27.66 2.64
CA VAL A 726 0.40 27.04 3.95
C VAL A 726 1.17 27.86 5.00
N ASP A 727 0.48 28.36 6.01
CA ASP A 727 1.05 29.14 7.11
C ASP A 727 1.94 30.33 6.67
N GLY A 728 1.56 30.96 5.54
CA GLY A 728 2.27 32.12 4.98
C GLY A 728 3.41 31.76 4.02
N THR A 729 3.85 30.53 3.99
CA THR A 729 4.88 30.03 3.06
C THR A 729 4.23 29.59 1.76
N THR A 730 4.84 29.97 0.63
CA THR A 730 4.38 29.56 -0.71
C THR A 730 5.08 28.27 -1.12
N TYR A 731 4.30 27.30 -1.61
CA TYR A 731 4.79 26.02 -2.11
C TYR A 731 4.35 25.82 -3.55
N THR A 732 5.24 25.22 -4.34
CA THR A 732 4.89 24.64 -5.64
C THR A 732 4.52 23.19 -5.46
N MET A 733 3.35 22.79 -5.97
CA MET A 733 2.83 21.43 -5.94
C MET A 733 2.83 20.87 -7.36
N VAL A 734 3.39 19.69 -7.56
CA VAL A 734 3.41 19.01 -8.87
C VAL A 734 3.06 17.53 -8.71
N LYS A 735 2.02 17.09 -9.40
CA LYS A 735 1.67 15.67 -9.51
C LYS A 735 2.60 15.01 -10.52
N ALA A 736 3.31 13.96 -10.12
CA ALA A 736 4.28 13.31 -10.99
C ALA A 736 4.34 11.80 -10.77
N TRP A 737 4.95 11.09 -11.71
CA TRP A 737 5.22 9.67 -11.72
C TRP A 737 6.71 9.41 -11.57
N ASN A 738 7.12 8.57 -10.63
CA ASN A 738 8.52 8.24 -10.36
C ASN A 738 8.93 6.83 -10.83
N GLY A 739 8.03 6.15 -11.57
CA GLY A 739 8.24 4.77 -12.02
C GLY A 739 7.62 3.72 -11.10
N THR A 740 7.17 4.10 -9.89
CA THR A 740 6.55 3.17 -8.93
C THR A 740 5.21 3.66 -8.41
N GLU A 741 5.03 4.96 -8.23
CA GLU A 741 3.80 5.57 -7.72
C GLU A 741 3.54 6.97 -8.30
N GLU A 742 2.28 7.35 -8.40
CA GLU A 742 1.88 8.73 -8.62
C GLU A 742 1.90 9.47 -7.28
N LYS A 743 2.63 10.58 -7.22
CA LYS A 743 2.78 11.38 -6.01
C LYS A 743 2.75 12.87 -6.31
N THR A 744 2.20 13.65 -5.39
CA THR A 744 2.31 15.10 -5.43
C THR A 744 3.55 15.52 -4.66
N TYR A 745 4.51 16.11 -5.36
CA TYR A 745 5.73 16.67 -4.79
C TYR A 745 5.51 18.11 -4.38
N LYS A 746 6.06 18.50 -3.24
CA LYS A 746 5.92 19.82 -2.63
C LYS A 746 7.29 20.47 -2.52
N TYR A 747 7.52 21.54 -3.27
CA TYR A 747 8.73 22.36 -3.28
C TYR A 747 8.47 23.68 -2.57
N GLU A 748 9.37 24.11 -1.66
CA GLU A 748 9.25 25.43 -1.01
C GLU A 748 9.69 26.53 -1.97
N GLY A 749 8.78 27.44 -2.27
CA GLY A 749 8.98 28.52 -3.24
C GLY A 749 8.11 28.37 -4.50
N THR A 750 8.42 29.17 -5.51
CA THR A 750 7.72 29.18 -6.79
C THR A 750 8.60 28.58 -7.86
N LYS A 751 8.10 27.55 -8.53
CA LYS A 751 8.73 26.88 -9.68
C LYS A 751 7.67 26.53 -10.71
N ASP A 752 7.92 26.81 -11.96
CA ASP A 752 7.01 26.49 -13.06
C ASP A 752 7.44 25.16 -13.68
N ILE A 753 6.56 24.15 -13.59
CA ILE A 753 6.80 22.79 -14.10
C ILE A 753 5.59 22.41 -14.93
N SER A 754 5.79 22.25 -16.24
CA SER A 754 4.73 21.85 -17.16
C SER A 754 4.55 20.32 -17.16
N ALA A 755 3.36 19.86 -17.52
CA ALA A 755 3.12 18.43 -17.77
C ALA A 755 4.13 17.89 -18.80
N GLY A 756 4.63 16.69 -18.57
CA GLY A 756 5.65 16.04 -19.39
C GLY A 756 7.11 16.41 -19.06
N GLN A 757 7.35 17.43 -18.28
CA GLN A 757 8.72 17.78 -17.91
C GLN A 757 9.30 16.73 -16.95
N ILE A 758 10.54 16.36 -17.21
CA ILE A 758 11.35 15.51 -16.34
C ILE A 758 12.01 16.40 -15.29
N PHE A 759 12.01 15.98 -14.06
CA PHE A 759 12.74 16.65 -13.00
C PHE A 759 13.42 15.64 -12.07
N GLU A 760 14.57 16.05 -11.56
CA GLU A 760 15.25 15.42 -10.44
C GLU A 760 14.66 15.95 -9.14
N TYR A 761 14.51 15.07 -8.14
CA TYR A 761 14.06 15.47 -6.82
C TYR A 761 14.90 14.82 -5.73
N SER A 762 15.06 15.54 -4.63
CA SER A 762 15.69 15.06 -3.39
C SER A 762 14.93 15.60 -2.18
N ALA A 763 14.98 14.90 -1.05
CA ALA A 763 14.31 15.35 0.17
C ALA A 763 14.94 16.64 0.71
N ASP A 764 14.12 17.66 0.98
CA ASP A 764 14.53 18.95 1.55
C ASP A 764 13.71 19.31 2.81
N GLY A 765 13.20 18.31 3.50
CA GLY A 765 12.36 18.48 4.68
C GLY A 765 11.54 17.24 4.97
N GLU A 766 10.54 17.39 5.83
CA GLU A 766 9.65 16.26 6.16
C GLU A 766 8.68 15.95 5.02
N ASP A 767 8.12 17.00 4.41
CA ASP A 767 7.10 16.93 3.37
C ASP A 767 7.50 17.70 2.10
N THR A 768 8.73 18.23 2.04
CA THR A 768 9.22 19.04 0.92
C THR A 768 10.37 18.35 0.20
N VAL A 769 10.54 18.71 -1.07
CA VAL A 769 11.64 18.23 -1.91
C VAL A 769 12.30 19.42 -2.62
N ASP A 770 13.61 19.34 -2.80
CA ASP A 770 14.29 20.12 -3.84
C ASP A 770 13.96 19.55 -5.20
N ILE A 771 13.76 20.42 -6.20
CA ILE A 771 13.40 20.03 -7.58
C ILE A 771 14.35 20.74 -8.55
N THR A 772 14.99 19.99 -9.42
CA THR A 772 15.69 20.49 -10.61
C THR A 772 14.98 20.03 -11.86
N VAL A 773 14.46 20.97 -12.66
CA VAL A 773 13.72 20.66 -13.90
C VAL A 773 14.68 20.56 -15.06
N TYR A 774 14.48 19.55 -15.90
CA TYR A 774 15.27 19.28 -17.09
C TYR A 774 14.44 19.41 -18.36
N THR A 775 15.09 19.84 -19.43
CA THR A 775 14.49 19.84 -20.76
C THR A 775 14.69 18.48 -21.40
N SER A 776 13.60 17.79 -21.65
CA SER A 776 13.58 16.55 -22.45
C SER A 776 13.24 16.87 -23.92
N GLN A 777 13.55 15.91 -24.79
CA GLN A 777 13.24 16.01 -26.20
C GLN A 777 12.30 14.88 -26.61
N ASP A 778 11.18 15.24 -27.20
CA ASP A 778 10.26 14.28 -27.80
C ASP A 778 10.79 13.81 -29.15
N THR A 779 10.80 12.49 -29.34
CA THR A 779 11.31 11.86 -30.57
C THR A 779 10.72 10.47 -30.74
N GLN A 780 11.12 9.79 -31.83
CA GLN A 780 10.71 8.40 -32.10
C GLN A 780 11.91 7.48 -32.10
N VAL A 781 11.76 6.30 -31.51
CA VAL A 781 12.78 5.25 -31.54
C VAL A 781 12.77 4.60 -32.91
N LYS A 782 13.90 4.61 -33.59
CA LYS A 782 14.11 3.90 -34.88
C LYS A 782 14.58 2.46 -34.68
N THR A 783 15.61 2.27 -33.87
CA THR A 783 16.17 0.94 -33.60
C THR A 783 16.52 0.81 -32.13
N TYR A 784 16.36 -0.37 -31.59
CA TYR A 784 16.81 -0.73 -30.25
C TYR A 784 17.29 -2.17 -30.23
N ASP A 785 18.50 -2.38 -29.78
CA ASP A 785 19.10 -3.69 -29.56
C ASP A 785 19.17 -4.00 -28.05
N GLU A 786 18.35 -4.92 -27.59
CA GLU A 786 18.27 -5.30 -26.19
C GLU A 786 19.57 -5.91 -25.64
N GLY A 787 20.34 -6.59 -26.50
CA GLY A 787 21.56 -7.28 -26.09
C GLY A 787 22.70 -6.30 -25.82
N SER A 788 22.82 -5.24 -26.60
CA SER A 788 23.85 -4.20 -26.46
C SER A 788 23.35 -2.94 -25.73
N GLY A 789 22.04 -2.77 -25.60
CA GLY A 789 21.40 -1.53 -25.10
C GLY A 789 21.46 -0.36 -26.08
N GLU A 790 21.96 -0.57 -27.33
CA GLU A 790 22.07 0.49 -28.30
C GLU A 790 20.70 0.91 -28.84
N ILE A 791 20.50 2.23 -28.93
CA ILE A 791 19.23 2.84 -29.38
C ILE A 791 19.50 4.03 -30.30
N ASP A 792 18.76 4.09 -31.42
CA ASP A 792 18.76 5.22 -32.35
C ASP A 792 17.38 5.88 -32.40
N PHE A 793 17.35 7.19 -32.60
CA PHE A 793 16.16 8.00 -32.68
C PHE A 793 15.96 8.64 -34.06
N ALA A 794 14.72 9.08 -34.33
CA ALA A 794 14.39 9.80 -35.56
C ALA A 794 15.12 11.14 -35.66
N ASP A 795 15.24 11.83 -34.54
CA ASP A 795 15.87 13.12 -34.41
C ASP A 795 17.18 13.02 -33.63
N ALA A 796 18.07 13.95 -33.87
CA ALA A 796 19.29 14.06 -33.07
C ALA A 796 18.95 14.55 -31.67
N ILE A 797 19.37 13.82 -30.65
CA ILE A 797 19.08 14.19 -29.27
C ILE A 797 20.00 15.35 -28.83
N THR A 798 19.39 16.37 -28.26
CA THR A 798 20.09 17.53 -27.72
C THR A 798 20.96 17.09 -26.53
N ASN A 799 22.14 17.67 -26.37
CA ASN A 799 23.11 17.36 -25.34
C ASN A 799 23.82 15.99 -25.44
N ALA A 800 23.47 15.14 -26.40
CA ALA A 800 24.26 13.95 -26.68
C ALA A 800 25.67 14.33 -27.20
N GLU A 801 26.65 13.48 -26.95
CA GLU A 801 28.01 13.66 -27.51
C GLU A 801 27.98 13.83 -29.03
N SER A 802 28.92 14.59 -29.60
CA SER A 802 28.92 14.99 -31.04
C SER A 802 28.94 13.83 -32.03
N ASP A 803 29.34 12.63 -31.60
CA ASP A 803 29.20 11.38 -32.35
C ASP A 803 27.83 10.76 -31.99
N LYS A 804 26.85 11.06 -32.83
CA LYS A 804 25.41 10.79 -32.56
C LYS A 804 24.98 9.35 -32.82
N SER A 805 25.89 8.45 -33.18
CA SER A 805 25.60 7.06 -33.36
C SER A 805 25.80 6.30 -32.05
N ASN A 806 24.94 5.34 -31.81
CA ASN A 806 25.03 4.40 -30.70
C ASN A 806 24.81 5.01 -29.31
N LEU A 807 23.69 5.72 -29.12
CA LEU A 807 23.18 6.06 -27.76
C LEU A 807 22.81 4.76 -27.03
N LYS A 808 22.94 4.76 -25.71
CA LYS A 808 22.73 3.53 -24.91
C LYS A 808 21.64 3.72 -23.86
N ILE A 809 20.82 2.70 -23.73
CA ILE A 809 20.00 2.44 -22.54
C ILE A 809 20.74 1.38 -21.73
N ASP A 810 21.12 1.73 -20.51
CA ASP A 810 21.61 0.75 -19.54
C ASP A 810 20.48 0.43 -18.57
N SER A 811 20.11 -0.84 -18.45
CA SER A 811 19.04 -1.30 -17.55
C SER A 811 19.30 -0.98 -16.06
N LYS A 812 20.52 -0.54 -15.73
CA LYS A 812 20.93 -0.21 -14.36
C LYS A 812 20.98 1.29 -14.09
N ASP A 813 21.26 2.08 -15.13
CA ASP A 813 21.57 3.51 -14.98
C ASP A 813 20.62 4.41 -15.77
N THR A 814 19.84 3.89 -16.72
CA THR A 814 18.77 4.64 -17.40
C THR A 814 17.44 4.48 -16.63
N VAL A 815 16.84 5.58 -16.27
CA VAL A 815 15.50 5.59 -15.67
C VAL A 815 14.46 5.51 -16.79
N VAL A 816 13.68 4.44 -16.82
CA VAL A 816 12.59 4.26 -17.79
C VAL A 816 11.26 4.52 -17.09
N LEU A 817 10.49 5.50 -17.56
CA LEU A 817 9.19 5.90 -17.01
C LEU A 817 8.10 5.63 -18.03
N TYR A 818 7.15 4.75 -17.71
CA TYR A 818 5.98 4.49 -18.55
C TYR A 818 4.81 5.39 -18.14
N VAL A 819 4.15 5.99 -19.12
CA VAL A 819 3.03 6.91 -18.89
C VAL A 819 1.91 6.74 -19.93
N ASP A 820 0.69 7.11 -19.58
CA ASP A 820 -0.36 7.52 -20.51
C ASP A 820 -0.42 9.06 -20.44
N SER A 821 0.31 9.74 -21.33
CA SER A 821 0.49 11.19 -21.30
C SER A 821 -0.86 11.92 -21.43
N LYS A 822 -1.74 11.43 -22.29
CA LYS A 822 -3.08 12.02 -22.49
C LYS A 822 -3.99 11.90 -21.26
N ALA A 823 -3.83 10.84 -20.48
CA ALA A 823 -4.59 10.64 -19.26
C ALA A 823 -3.93 11.30 -18.03
N GLY A 824 -2.70 11.80 -18.15
CA GLY A 824 -1.90 12.34 -17.05
C GLY A 824 -1.65 11.28 -15.96
N LYS A 825 -1.28 10.05 -16.37
CA LYS A 825 -1.09 8.92 -15.47
C LYS A 825 0.25 8.22 -15.69
N GLY A 826 0.83 7.76 -14.56
CA GLY A 826 1.90 6.78 -14.56
C GLY A 826 1.37 5.38 -14.87
N GLU A 827 2.15 4.59 -15.58
CA GLU A 827 1.81 3.20 -15.90
C GLU A 827 2.94 2.29 -15.43
N THR A 828 2.59 1.17 -14.86
CA THR A 828 3.57 0.11 -14.58
C THR A 828 3.80 -0.70 -15.84
N ASP A 829 5.02 -1.19 -16.03
CA ASP A 829 5.45 -2.02 -17.16
C ASP A 829 4.60 -3.30 -17.24
N GLY A 830 3.42 -3.22 -17.79
CA GLY A 830 2.55 -4.38 -17.95
C GLY A 830 2.65 -5.07 -19.30
N GLU A 831 2.83 -4.34 -20.39
CA GLU A 831 2.71 -4.91 -21.74
C GLU A 831 3.61 -4.25 -22.82
N ILE A 832 4.27 -3.13 -22.54
CA ILE A 832 5.07 -2.42 -23.54
C ILE A 832 6.53 -2.44 -23.16
N GLN A 833 7.23 -3.44 -23.62
CA GLN A 833 8.68 -3.49 -23.55
C GLN A 833 9.28 -2.68 -24.71
N LEU A 834 10.38 -1.97 -24.46
CA LEU A 834 11.15 -1.35 -25.53
C LEU A 834 11.67 -2.41 -26.53
N ALA A 835 12.07 -3.58 -26.04
CA ALA A 835 12.76 -4.62 -26.79
C ALA A 835 11.95 -5.34 -27.89
N PRO A 836 10.81 -5.98 -27.65
CA PRO A 836 10.26 -6.89 -28.66
C PRO A 836 9.65 -6.22 -29.88
N LYS A 837 9.45 -4.90 -29.86
CA LYS A 837 8.72 -4.17 -30.90
C LYS A 837 9.60 -3.36 -31.82
N PHE A 838 10.88 -3.29 -31.57
CA PHE A 838 11.82 -2.50 -32.36
C PHE A 838 12.67 -3.36 -33.31
N ASN A 839 12.72 -4.66 -33.13
CA ASN A 839 13.51 -5.56 -33.96
C ASN A 839 12.76 -5.96 -35.23
N GLY A 840 12.92 -5.17 -36.31
CA GLY A 840 12.75 -5.63 -37.69
C GLY A 840 11.36 -6.04 -38.16
N ASP A 841 10.30 -5.84 -37.39
CA ASP A 841 8.93 -6.10 -37.82
C ASP A 841 8.39 -4.91 -38.59
N SER A 842 8.19 -5.10 -39.91
CA SER A 842 7.72 -4.07 -40.84
C SER A 842 6.30 -3.53 -40.57
N THR A 843 5.64 -4.03 -39.52
CA THR A 843 4.30 -3.59 -39.08
C THR A 843 4.35 -2.67 -37.86
N ASN A 844 5.54 -2.31 -37.37
CA ASN A 844 5.70 -1.55 -36.13
C ASN A 844 5.68 -0.03 -36.40
N THR A 845 4.78 0.68 -35.77
CA THR A 845 4.82 2.13 -35.63
C THR A 845 5.94 2.50 -34.66
N ASP A 846 6.81 3.42 -35.08
CA ASP A 846 7.88 3.98 -34.26
C ASP A 846 7.30 4.46 -32.91
N LYS A 847 8.03 4.15 -31.80
CA LYS A 847 7.57 4.52 -30.47
C LYS A 847 7.91 5.98 -30.16
N ASN A 848 6.90 6.74 -29.73
CA ASN A 848 7.08 8.10 -29.26
C ASN A 848 7.60 8.07 -27.81
N VAL A 849 8.68 8.78 -27.59
CA VAL A 849 9.38 8.85 -26.30
C VAL A 849 9.85 10.28 -26.04
N SER A 850 10.01 10.62 -24.77
CA SER A 850 10.68 11.85 -24.34
C SER A 850 12.01 11.49 -23.68
N VAL A 851 13.11 12.06 -24.16
CA VAL A 851 14.47 11.65 -23.80
C VAL A 851 15.22 12.80 -23.14
N TYR A 852 15.87 12.53 -22.03
CA TYR A 852 16.83 13.43 -21.38
C TYR A 852 18.20 12.75 -21.27
N ILE A 853 19.25 13.47 -21.65
CA ILE A 853 20.64 13.07 -21.52
C ILE A 853 21.40 14.18 -20.80
N GLU A 854 22.19 13.82 -19.79
CA GLU A 854 23.17 14.74 -19.19
C GLU A 854 24.19 15.17 -20.25
N SER A 855 24.59 16.43 -20.24
CA SER A 855 25.41 17.01 -21.30
C SER A 855 26.73 16.24 -21.50
N GLY A 856 27.02 15.87 -22.73
CA GLY A 856 28.25 15.19 -23.13
C GLY A 856 28.27 13.69 -22.93
N ASP A 857 27.11 13.07 -22.68
CA ASP A 857 26.99 11.63 -22.45
C ASP A 857 26.45 10.88 -23.67
N LYS A 858 26.80 9.61 -23.83
CA LYS A 858 26.16 8.67 -24.78
C LYS A 858 25.06 7.86 -24.13
N GLN A 859 24.97 7.88 -22.83
CA GLN A 859 24.00 7.14 -22.08
C GLN A 859 22.75 7.98 -21.84
N ILE A 860 21.59 7.42 -22.11
CA ILE A 860 20.32 8.03 -21.80
C ILE A 860 20.14 8.05 -20.28
N THR A 861 19.91 9.24 -19.74
CA THR A 861 19.67 9.41 -18.30
C THR A 861 18.25 9.05 -17.94
N VAL A 862 17.26 9.61 -18.65
CA VAL A 862 15.83 9.31 -18.47
C VAL A 862 15.17 9.14 -19.83
N ILE A 863 14.34 8.11 -19.97
CA ILE A 863 13.44 7.95 -21.11
C ILE A 863 12.00 7.77 -20.61
N VAL A 864 11.10 8.61 -21.10
CA VAL A 864 9.66 8.51 -20.86
C VAL A 864 9.01 7.86 -22.07
N VAL A 865 8.29 6.76 -21.83
CA VAL A 865 7.64 5.96 -22.89
C VAL A 865 6.14 6.08 -22.72
N ASP A 866 5.46 6.63 -23.74
CA ASP A 866 4.00 6.67 -23.72
C ASP A 866 3.41 5.33 -24.16
N VAL A 867 2.61 4.71 -23.27
CA VAL A 867 2.00 3.38 -23.50
C VAL A 867 0.94 3.37 -24.59
N LYS A 868 0.38 4.54 -24.94
CA LYS A 868 -0.54 4.70 -26.07
C LYS A 868 0.19 5.10 -27.35
N ASN A 869 1.52 5.16 -27.30
CA ASN A 869 2.37 5.56 -28.41
C ASN A 869 2.11 6.98 -28.94
N LYS A 870 1.78 7.90 -28.04
CA LYS A 870 1.42 9.27 -28.40
C LYS A 870 1.73 10.21 -27.23
N ILE A 871 2.86 10.90 -27.31
CA ILE A 871 3.18 11.98 -26.36
C ILE A 871 2.21 13.14 -26.60
N ASP A 872 1.28 13.36 -25.69
CA ASP A 872 0.17 14.33 -25.81
C ASP A 872 -0.20 14.87 -24.40
N TRP A 873 0.67 15.73 -23.86
CA TRP A 873 0.54 16.32 -22.52
C TRP A 873 -0.42 17.49 -22.47
#